data_bc7a6c52d9d574a5daed0a36b2d1c334
#
_entry.id   bc7a6c52d9d574a5daed0a36b2d1c334
#
_cell.length_a   1.000
_cell.length_b   1.000
_cell.length_c   1.000
_cell.angle_alpha   90.00
_cell.angle_beta   90.00
_cell.angle_gamma   90.00
#
_symmetry.space_group_name_H-M   'P 1'
#
loop_
_entity.id
_entity.type
_entity.pdbx_description
1 polymer ?
#
loop_
_entity_poly.entity_id
_entity_poly.type
_entity_poly.pdbx_seq_one_letter_code
_entity_poly.pdbx_strand_id
1 'polypeptide(L)'
;MKKIGIVGIVLALALFQHPNPAIHAQTQKDETKGNTITEVAASILESKYSAYIQEHKGKLYQGDDVVLDESENWVTDKSLLTAVDGKTVLRIKQNEEASITIQAPETASYFIGLQYSTEGDNILPTQLEMRINGQFPFYELRNLLFESRWQVPNETPKDKYGNEIVPQPSKVQEWQEKFISDASYRSSEPFYIELQKGDNDITLRTIEGNILIQSIILASADELVDYPEGQVEGHEFIVIEGENSTYKNDSSIRASSLYNVDLTPYSAGKRVLNYLDSDSFKKPGHMVEYEFEVAKAGYYYLGMNYRQNAKIDFPVFVNMTIDGHIPFKQYQNYPFDYTSEFTHTTIHDSEKDKDVPIYLEAGKHTIGLTISLDHIKSTIEKIEQLTKEIQTLSLELTKLAGPSIDRNRDIDVEKYIPGVTKQLETWTTEISELYEGVKKHNPNVAEIGAFSSLNIAEKQLKGLSKNVDKLVVRKNELSTGTNSITAHLGNLLQEIINNGLAVDKLYFYQDAEDIPQNKGFMKKQLSKLERLTKSFGEQDYAIKNVDPDHLQVWVNRPRQYIEIIQQLIDEQFTPATGIQVDISLMPDENKLILSNASGDAPDVAVGVNYALPFEIAIRGALQDLTEFDDFDEVQKRFPEGLHVPATVKDGIYALPDTMNFWVLFYRKDILDSLGLPVPDTLEQVKSYLPELQRKGMNFFYPTAGMPGLKTFASTMPIIYQNGGHFYGDTIGRTALNEEASIEGMRQLTELFTIYNMPYEVPSFYQQFRDTSLPIGISDYFMYNMTLNAAPEIANSWDIALMPGIENEEGEIERWSAGGAESNIIFEDSAKKEEAWEFLKWWSSTDVQIAFGNNLQTTYGKEYIWNTANIEAFEGLPWATNHKNVILEQTEWVTEVPRVPGSYMLEREISNAYNSIVLDGENFRTAIDLASKRINRETFRKLEEFGYMKNGEMIEPYPNPEFTNE
;
A
#
# COMPACT_ATOMS: atom_id res chain seq x y z
N MET A 1 65.89 -12.59 -33.75
CA MET A 1 64.70 -13.23 -33.20
C MET A 1 63.85 -12.18 -32.55
N LYS A 2 63.24 -11.35 -33.36
CA LYS A 2 62.29 -10.31 -32.99
C LYS A 2 61.42 -10.17 -34.25
N LYS A 3 60.11 -10.05 -34.05
CA LYS A 3 59.05 -9.87 -35.08
C LYS A 3 58.22 -11.12 -35.39
N ILE A 4 57.34 -11.49 -34.44
CA ILE A 4 56.06 -12.11 -34.70
C ILE A 4 55.29 -11.86 -33.39
N GLY A 5 54.38 -10.85 -33.37
CA GLY A 5 53.68 -10.55 -32.12
C GLY A 5 52.82 -9.25 -32.18
N ILE A 6 52.49 -8.69 -33.30
CA ILE A 6 51.73 -7.44 -33.42
C ILE A 6 50.66 -7.52 -34.50
N VAL A 7 50.23 -8.67 -34.98
CA VAL A 7 49.16 -8.80 -35.95
C VAL A 7 47.92 -9.49 -35.38
N GLY A 8 47.97 -10.03 -34.13
CA GLY A 8 46.84 -10.73 -33.51
C GLY A 8 45.88 -9.88 -32.66
N ILE A 9 46.16 -8.59 -32.40
CA ILE A 9 45.37 -7.74 -31.48
C ILE A 9 44.48 -6.72 -32.24
N VAL A 10 44.65 -6.58 -33.58
CA VAL A 10 43.84 -5.61 -34.37
C VAL A 10 42.57 -6.23 -34.97
N LEU A 11 42.41 -7.57 -34.93
CA LEU A 11 41.23 -8.23 -35.51
C LEU A 11 40.14 -8.65 -34.49
N ALA A 12 40.38 -8.41 -33.23
CA ALA A 12 39.41 -8.72 -32.15
C ALA A 12 38.61 -7.49 -31.66
N LEU A 13 38.85 -6.30 -32.23
CA LEU A 13 38.18 -5.03 -31.90
C LEU A 13 37.18 -4.54 -32.95
N ALA A 14 36.85 -5.37 -33.95
CA ALA A 14 35.96 -4.95 -35.04
C ALA A 14 34.59 -5.63 -35.08
N LEU A 15 34.19 -6.37 -34.03
CA LEU A 15 32.91 -7.09 -34.02
C LEU A 15 31.94 -6.70 -32.87
N PHE A 16 32.23 -5.62 -32.12
CA PHE A 16 31.29 -5.06 -31.16
C PHE A 16 31.19 -3.53 -31.32
N GLN A 17 30.65 -3.08 -32.42
CA GLN A 17 30.16 -1.73 -32.60
C GLN A 17 28.78 -1.78 -33.24
N HIS A 18 27.75 -1.94 -32.43
CA HIS A 18 26.45 -1.36 -32.71
C HIS A 18 26.37 -0.06 -31.93
N PRO A 19 26.23 1.08 -32.56
CA PRO A 19 26.12 2.35 -31.85
C PRO A 19 24.73 2.49 -31.28
N ASN A 20 24.66 2.60 -29.95
CA ASN A 20 23.50 3.09 -29.26
C ASN A 20 23.46 4.62 -29.46
N PRO A 21 22.48 5.20 -30.18
CA PRO A 21 22.56 6.62 -30.58
C PRO A 21 22.30 7.62 -29.45
N ALA A 22 22.09 7.15 -28.24
CA ALA A 22 21.74 8.02 -27.11
C ALA A 22 22.90 8.53 -26.23
N ILE A 23 24.17 8.14 -26.49
CA ILE A 23 25.30 8.51 -25.59
C ILE A 23 26.28 9.52 -26.20
N HIS A 24 26.05 10.05 -27.38
CA HIS A 24 27.05 10.91 -28.05
C HIS A 24 26.75 12.41 -28.05
N ALA A 25 25.86 12.93 -27.22
CA ALA A 25 25.62 14.38 -27.14
C ALA A 25 26.24 15.10 -25.94
N GLN A 26 27.07 14.44 -25.12
CA GLN A 26 27.57 15.07 -23.85
C GLN A 26 29.09 14.99 -23.63
N THR A 27 29.92 14.95 -24.65
CA THR A 27 31.38 15.00 -24.45
C THR A 27 32.03 16.22 -25.09
N GLN A 28 31.51 17.39 -24.81
CA GLN A 28 32.24 18.68 -24.89
C GLN A 28 31.53 19.70 -23.99
N LYS A 29 31.70 19.58 -22.67
CA LYS A 29 31.51 20.70 -21.77
C LYS A 29 32.78 20.89 -20.95
N ASP A 30 33.19 22.14 -20.87
CA ASP A 30 34.29 22.63 -20.08
C ASP A 30 34.42 21.96 -18.72
N GLU A 31 35.59 21.40 -18.41
CA GLU A 31 35.93 20.73 -17.14
C GLU A 31 35.98 21.64 -15.89
N THR A 32 35.32 22.81 -15.93
CA THR A 32 35.39 23.80 -14.84
C THR A 32 34.05 24.20 -14.20
N LYS A 33 32.94 23.61 -14.65
CA LYS A 33 31.65 23.81 -13.94
C LYS A 33 31.11 22.44 -13.50
N GLY A 34 31.17 22.13 -12.22
CA GLY A 34 30.42 21.04 -11.63
C GLY A 34 28.93 21.21 -11.95
N ASN A 35 28.23 20.13 -12.30
CA ASN A 35 26.78 20.15 -12.50
C ASN A 35 26.10 20.64 -11.21
N THR A 36 25.07 21.45 -11.36
CA THR A 36 24.24 21.88 -10.21
C THR A 36 23.46 20.69 -9.66
N ILE A 37 23.03 20.78 -8.40
CA ILE A 37 22.16 19.74 -7.79
C ILE A 37 20.90 19.52 -8.64
N THR A 38 20.32 20.60 -9.19
CA THR A 38 19.16 20.52 -10.09
C THR A 38 19.46 19.75 -11.37
N GLU A 39 20.63 19.96 -12.01
CA GLU A 39 21.02 19.21 -13.20
C GLU A 39 21.27 17.72 -12.90
N VAL A 40 21.87 17.40 -11.76
CA VAL A 40 22.05 16.02 -11.31
C VAL A 40 20.71 15.34 -11.02
N ALA A 41 19.81 16.04 -10.33
CA ALA A 41 18.46 15.52 -10.05
C ALA A 41 17.66 15.31 -11.34
N ALA A 42 17.75 16.21 -12.30
CA ALA A 42 17.10 16.09 -13.60
C ALA A 42 17.60 14.87 -14.38
N SER A 43 18.89 14.55 -14.33
CA SER A 43 19.45 13.36 -14.99
C SER A 43 18.96 12.03 -14.40
N ILE A 44 18.51 12.02 -13.14
CA ILE A 44 17.94 10.85 -12.46
C ILE A 44 16.43 10.73 -12.74
N LEU A 45 15.77 11.82 -13.19
CA LEU A 45 14.34 11.88 -13.51
C LEU A 45 14.04 11.49 -14.97
N GLU A 46 14.91 10.76 -15.64
CA GLU A 46 14.76 10.43 -17.05
C GLU A 46 13.35 10.01 -17.43
N SER A 47 12.88 10.64 -18.57
CA SER A 47 11.69 10.25 -19.34
C SER A 47 10.32 10.25 -18.66
N LYS A 48 10.05 11.13 -17.70
CA LYS A 48 8.67 11.37 -17.25
C LYS A 48 7.89 12.18 -18.28
N TYR A 49 6.55 12.01 -18.30
CA TYR A 49 5.66 12.76 -19.17
C TYR A 49 5.84 14.28 -19.08
N SER A 50 6.11 14.84 -17.90
CA SER A 50 6.36 16.26 -17.71
C SER A 50 7.59 16.76 -18.51
N ALA A 51 8.63 15.96 -18.65
CA ALA A 51 9.78 16.25 -19.51
C ALA A 51 9.43 16.05 -21.00
N TYR A 52 8.76 14.94 -21.33
CA TYR A 52 8.32 14.62 -22.67
C TYR A 52 7.51 15.76 -23.30
N ILE A 53 6.49 16.29 -22.61
CA ILE A 53 5.62 17.34 -23.12
C ILE A 53 6.34 18.68 -23.31
N GLN A 54 7.42 18.94 -22.54
CA GLN A 54 8.24 20.15 -22.76
C GLN A 54 9.10 20.05 -24.03
N GLU A 55 9.59 18.86 -24.36
CA GLU A 55 10.41 18.60 -25.55
C GLU A 55 9.55 18.46 -26.80
N HIS A 56 8.34 17.88 -26.68
CA HIS A 56 7.41 17.60 -27.77
C HIS A 56 6.26 18.62 -27.82
N LYS A 57 6.56 19.92 -27.79
CA LYS A 57 5.58 21.01 -28.02
C LYS A 57 5.18 21.07 -29.49
N GLY A 58 4.79 19.95 -30.06
CA GLY A 58 4.36 19.81 -31.43
C GLY A 58 2.97 20.41 -31.69
N LYS A 59 2.52 20.26 -32.92
CA LYS A 59 1.15 20.62 -33.30
C LYS A 59 0.18 19.66 -32.62
N LEU A 60 -0.76 20.21 -31.86
CA LEU A 60 -1.90 19.43 -31.36
C LEU A 60 -2.85 19.11 -32.51
N TYR A 61 -3.36 17.90 -32.55
CA TYR A 61 -4.42 17.50 -33.47
C TYR A 61 -5.67 18.34 -33.21
N GLN A 62 -6.34 18.78 -34.25
CA GLN A 62 -7.55 19.61 -34.20
C GLN A 62 -8.61 19.15 -35.20
N GLY A 63 -8.52 17.92 -35.70
CA GLY A 63 -9.52 17.34 -36.58
C GLY A 63 -10.60 16.59 -35.81
N ASP A 64 -11.56 16.05 -36.55
CA ASP A 64 -12.59 15.17 -36.00
C ASP A 64 -11.96 13.88 -35.40
N ASP A 65 -12.59 13.27 -34.42
CA ASP A 65 -12.15 12.04 -33.84
C ASP A 65 -12.06 10.92 -34.86
N VAL A 66 -10.94 10.16 -34.82
CA VAL A 66 -10.73 9.00 -35.66
C VAL A 66 -10.95 7.75 -34.82
N VAL A 67 -12.07 7.04 -35.10
CA VAL A 67 -12.39 5.79 -34.43
C VAL A 67 -11.95 4.62 -35.30
N LEU A 68 -11.07 3.79 -34.76
CA LEU A 68 -10.53 2.59 -35.41
C LEU A 68 -11.13 1.34 -34.74
N ASP A 69 -11.81 0.51 -35.53
CA ASP A 69 -12.40 -0.73 -35.07
C ASP A 69 -11.93 -1.93 -35.92
N GLU A 70 -12.41 -3.14 -35.61
CA GLU A 70 -12.06 -4.38 -36.30
C GLU A 70 -12.32 -4.36 -37.83
N SER A 71 -13.22 -3.50 -38.29
CA SER A 71 -13.51 -3.39 -39.71
C SER A 71 -12.31 -2.95 -40.56
N GLU A 72 -11.31 -2.33 -39.96
CA GLU A 72 -10.09 -1.81 -40.58
C GLU A 72 -8.88 -2.76 -40.49
N ASN A 73 -9.05 -3.96 -39.95
CA ASN A 73 -7.97 -4.95 -39.78
C ASN A 73 -6.72 -4.44 -39.07
N TRP A 74 -6.90 -3.66 -38.03
CA TRP A 74 -5.84 -2.99 -37.26
C TRP A 74 -5.06 -3.94 -36.33
N VAL A 75 -5.59 -5.13 -35.98
CA VAL A 75 -4.91 -6.12 -35.12
C VAL A 75 -4.00 -7.02 -35.96
N THR A 76 -2.72 -7.12 -35.59
CA THR A 76 -1.72 -7.93 -36.29
C THR A 76 -1.97 -9.43 -36.09
N ASP A 77 -2.20 -9.88 -34.84
CA ASP A 77 -2.50 -11.27 -34.51
C ASP A 77 -4.00 -11.50 -34.36
N LYS A 78 -4.63 -12.06 -35.38
CA LYS A 78 -6.06 -12.35 -35.41
C LYS A 78 -6.51 -13.46 -34.46
N SER A 79 -5.59 -14.22 -33.87
CA SER A 79 -5.95 -15.23 -32.85
C SER A 79 -6.43 -14.59 -31.54
N LEU A 80 -6.09 -13.32 -31.30
CA LEU A 80 -6.53 -12.51 -30.15
C LEU A 80 -7.94 -11.94 -30.32
N LEU A 81 -8.53 -12.09 -31.51
CA LEU A 81 -9.88 -11.60 -31.76
C LEU A 81 -10.93 -12.59 -31.28
N THR A 82 -11.98 -12.07 -30.69
CA THR A 82 -13.13 -12.86 -30.20
C THR A 82 -14.44 -12.13 -30.47
N ALA A 83 -15.55 -12.87 -30.50
CA ALA A 83 -16.88 -12.29 -30.66
C ALA A 83 -17.54 -12.09 -29.29
N VAL A 84 -17.95 -10.85 -29.01
CA VAL A 84 -18.70 -10.49 -27.80
C VAL A 84 -19.90 -9.63 -28.25
N ASP A 85 -21.11 -9.99 -27.87
CA ASP A 85 -22.37 -9.32 -28.24
C ASP A 85 -22.55 -9.06 -29.74
N GLY A 86 -22.04 -9.99 -30.55
CA GLY A 86 -22.13 -9.92 -32.01
C GLY A 86 -21.13 -8.97 -32.68
N LYS A 87 -20.21 -8.40 -31.92
CA LYS A 87 -19.06 -7.59 -32.41
C LYS A 87 -17.76 -8.37 -32.26
N THR A 88 -16.85 -8.18 -33.20
CA THR A 88 -15.50 -8.68 -33.08
C THR A 88 -14.66 -7.70 -32.25
N VAL A 89 -13.98 -8.18 -31.22
CA VAL A 89 -13.21 -7.37 -30.28
C VAL A 89 -11.85 -8.01 -30.03
N LEU A 90 -10.87 -7.19 -29.67
CA LEU A 90 -9.55 -7.66 -29.26
C LEU A 90 -9.62 -8.09 -27.78
N ARG A 91 -9.20 -9.33 -27.49
CA ARG A 91 -9.06 -9.85 -26.12
C ARG A 91 -7.58 -9.99 -25.81
N ILE A 92 -7.12 -9.35 -24.73
CA ILE A 92 -5.77 -9.48 -24.20
C ILE A 92 -5.88 -10.05 -22.77
N LYS A 93 -5.40 -11.27 -22.59
CA LYS A 93 -5.36 -11.89 -21.26
C LYS A 93 -4.12 -11.46 -20.53
N GLN A 94 -4.11 -11.71 -19.23
CA GLN A 94 -2.96 -11.42 -18.38
C GLN A 94 -1.65 -11.98 -18.93
N ASN A 95 -0.60 -11.16 -18.96
CA ASN A 95 0.71 -11.42 -19.54
C ASN A 95 0.74 -11.63 -21.06
N GLU A 96 -0.36 -11.43 -21.78
CA GLU A 96 -0.39 -11.42 -23.26
C GLU A 96 -0.10 -10.03 -23.81
N GLU A 97 0.44 -10.00 -25.05
CA GLU A 97 0.77 -8.78 -25.78
C GLU A 97 0.03 -8.75 -27.13
N ALA A 98 -0.51 -7.60 -27.50
CA ALA A 98 -1.14 -7.36 -28.78
C ALA A 98 -0.47 -6.20 -29.50
N SER A 99 -0.13 -6.39 -30.78
CA SER A 99 0.36 -5.33 -31.65
C SER A 99 -0.74 -4.86 -32.60
N ILE A 100 -0.89 -3.54 -32.69
CA ILE A 100 -1.96 -2.84 -33.37
C ILE A 100 -1.32 -1.79 -34.27
N THR A 101 -1.66 -1.78 -35.53
CA THR A 101 -1.20 -0.73 -36.46
C THR A 101 -2.32 0.27 -36.71
N ILE A 102 -2.10 1.54 -36.37
CA ILE A 102 -3.05 2.63 -36.53
C ILE A 102 -2.56 3.65 -37.54
N GLN A 103 -3.49 4.27 -38.28
CA GLN A 103 -3.19 5.31 -39.25
C GLN A 103 -3.51 6.69 -38.70
N ALA A 104 -2.46 7.49 -38.42
CA ALA A 104 -2.65 8.88 -38.02
C ALA A 104 -2.84 9.79 -39.24
N PRO A 105 -3.85 10.66 -39.28
CA PRO A 105 -4.14 11.57 -40.39
C PRO A 105 -2.99 12.54 -40.72
N GLU A 106 -2.33 13.03 -39.68
CA GLU A 106 -1.19 13.95 -39.80
C GLU A 106 -0.18 13.71 -38.66
N THR A 107 1.04 14.23 -38.79
CA THR A 107 2.00 14.23 -37.69
C THR A 107 1.56 15.29 -36.66
N ALA A 108 1.10 14.84 -35.50
CA ALA A 108 0.58 15.69 -34.42
C ALA A 108 0.59 14.92 -33.10
N SER A 109 0.30 15.62 -32.01
CA SER A 109 0.00 15.03 -30.71
C SER A 109 -1.49 14.78 -30.56
N TYR A 110 -1.85 13.57 -30.18
CA TYR A 110 -3.22 13.07 -30.05
C TYR A 110 -3.50 12.64 -28.62
N PHE A 111 -4.76 12.71 -28.22
CA PHE A 111 -5.27 11.86 -27.14
C PHE A 111 -5.60 10.48 -27.70
N ILE A 112 -5.16 9.43 -27.05
CA ILE A 112 -5.50 8.05 -27.41
C ILE A 112 -6.52 7.54 -26.41
N GLY A 113 -7.71 7.16 -26.89
CA GLY A 113 -8.77 6.55 -26.11
C GLY A 113 -8.96 5.09 -26.45
N LEU A 114 -9.43 4.29 -25.50
CA LEU A 114 -9.85 2.91 -25.69
C LEU A 114 -11.32 2.76 -25.30
N GLN A 115 -12.12 2.12 -26.17
CA GLN A 115 -13.41 1.60 -25.78
C GLN A 115 -13.20 0.17 -25.29
N TYR A 116 -13.33 -0.05 -23.98
CA TYR A 116 -12.91 -1.28 -23.31
C TYR A 116 -13.97 -1.85 -22.39
N SER A 117 -13.78 -3.13 -22.03
CA SER A 117 -14.47 -3.79 -20.92
C SER A 117 -13.47 -4.70 -20.19
N THR A 118 -13.51 -4.74 -18.87
CA THR A 118 -12.68 -5.64 -18.06
C THR A 118 -13.36 -6.99 -17.91
N GLU A 119 -12.61 -8.09 -18.03
CA GLU A 119 -13.14 -9.46 -18.00
C GLU A 119 -12.66 -10.21 -16.74
N GLY A 120 -13.52 -11.03 -16.15
CA GLY A 120 -13.24 -11.86 -14.96
C GLY A 120 -13.61 -11.17 -13.64
N ASP A 121 -13.48 -11.94 -12.55
CA ASP A 121 -13.92 -11.54 -11.20
C ASP A 121 -12.83 -10.84 -10.39
N ASN A 122 -11.69 -10.49 -11.01
CA ASN A 122 -10.61 -9.80 -10.33
C ASN A 122 -11.09 -8.46 -9.74
N ILE A 123 -10.81 -8.24 -8.45
CA ILE A 123 -11.14 -7.00 -7.74
C ILE A 123 -10.17 -5.87 -8.13
N LEU A 124 -8.92 -6.23 -8.45
CA LEU A 124 -7.92 -5.26 -8.86
C LEU A 124 -8.24 -4.65 -10.23
N PRO A 125 -7.90 -3.37 -10.47
CA PRO A 125 -7.99 -2.78 -11.79
C PRO A 125 -7.12 -3.54 -12.80
N THR A 126 -7.54 -3.58 -14.06
CA THR A 126 -6.70 -4.12 -15.14
C THR A 126 -5.55 -3.16 -15.42
N GLN A 127 -4.32 -3.70 -15.49
CA GLN A 127 -3.10 -2.91 -15.74
C GLN A 127 -2.50 -3.27 -17.09
N LEU A 128 -2.19 -2.24 -17.87
CA LEU A 128 -1.54 -2.37 -19.17
C LEU A 128 -0.26 -1.54 -19.25
N GLU A 129 0.69 -1.99 -20.08
CA GLU A 129 1.74 -1.16 -20.62
C GLU A 129 1.47 -0.87 -22.10
N MET A 130 1.88 0.31 -22.56
CA MET A 130 1.72 0.75 -23.93
C MET A 130 3.06 1.20 -24.52
N ARG A 131 3.47 0.62 -25.65
CA ARG A 131 4.60 1.08 -26.44
C ARG A 131 4.13 1.69 -27.75
N ILE A 132 4.78 2.75 -28.16
CA ILE A 132 4.54 3.41 -29.46
C ILE A 132 5.78 3.19 -30.31
N ASN A 133 5.60 2.59 -31.49
CA ASN A 133 6.69 2.26 -32.42
C ASN A 133 7.86 1.51 -31.73
N GLY A 134 7.49 0.56 -30.84
CA GLY A 134 8.42 -0.30 -30.10
C GLY A 134 9.11 0.34 -28.89
N GLN A 135 8.80 1.58 -28.53
CA GLN A 135 9.42 2.31 -27.42
C GLN A 135 8.39 2.85 -26.42
N PHE A 136 8.83 3.14 -25.21
CA PHE A 136 8.07 3.93 -24.26
C PHE A 136 8.45 5.40 -24.42
N PRO A 137 7.58 6.26 -24.98
CA PRO A 137 7.85 7.70 -25.09
C PRO A 137 8.15 8.36 -23.74
N PHE A 138 7.51 7.91 -22.70
CA PHE A 138 7.71 8.35 -21.31
C PHE A 138 7.34 7.23 -20.34
N TYR A 139 7.77 7.38 -19.07
CA TYR A 139 7.75 6.32 -18.08
C TYR A 139 6.32 5.86 -17.72
N GLU A 140 5.36 6.79 -17.66
CA GLU A 140 3.98 6.54 -17.22
C GLU A 140 3.23 5.55 -18.13
N LEU A 141 3.64 5.38 -19.39
CA LEU A 141 3.06 4.37 -20.28
C LEU A 141 3.40 2.91 -19.91
N ARG A 142 4.24 2.70 -18.89
CA ARG A 142 4.53 1.37 -18.34
C ARG A 142 3.47 0.88 -17.37
N ASN A 143 2.54 1.76 -16.97
CA ASN A 143 1.43 1.38 -16.09
C ASN A 143 0.22 2.26 -16.36
N LEU A 144 -0.75 1.69 -17.05
CA LEU A 144 -2.03 2.30 -17.35
C LEU A 144 -3.11 1.51 -16.62
N LEU A 145 -3.99 2.18 -15.92
CA LEU A 145 -5.08 1.56 -15.17
C LEU A 145 -6.40 1.63 -15.93
N PHE A 146 -7.11 0.50 -15.96
CA PHE A 146 -8.46 0.37 -16.50
C PHE A 146 -9.37 -0.18 -15.41
N GLU A 147 -10.21 0.68 -14.87
CA GLU A 147 -11.09 0.36 -13.75
C GLU A 147 -12.26 -0.50 -14.22
N SER A 148 -12.76 -1.28 -13.28
CA SER A 148 -14.04 -1.97 -13.42
C SER A 148 -15.18 -1.06 -12.97
N ARG A 149 -16.35 -1.22 -13.53
CA ARG A 149 -17.57 -0.59 -13.05
C ARG A 149 -18.23 -1.48 -11.99
N TRP A 150 -18.58 -0.91 -10.86
CA TRP A 150 -19.19 -1.60 -9.73
C TRP A 150 -20.61 -1.09 -9.51
N GLN A 151 -21.57 -2.00 -9.43
CA GLN A 151 -22.95 -1.69 -9.11
C GLN A 151 -23.23 -1.92 -7.64
N VAL A 152 -23.86 -0.95 -6.99
CA VAL A 152 -24.28 -1.06 -5.59
C VAL A 152 -25.67 -1.70 -5.54
N PRO A 153 -25.90 -2.74 -4.70
CA PRO A 153 -27.24 -3.32 -4.55
C PRO A 153 -28.24 -2.31 -3.98
N ASN A 154 -29.49 -2.39 -4.43
CA ASN A 154 -30.56 -1.51 -3.95
C ASN A 154 -31.02 -1.82 -2.51
N GLU A 155 -30.75 -3.04 -2.02
CA GLU A 155 -31.13 -3.46 -0.68
C GLU A 155 -29.92 -3.39 0.28
N THR A 156 -30.10 -2.73 1.40
CA THR A 156 -29.09 -2.61 2.45
C THR A 156 -29.26 -3.76 3.45
N PRO A 157 -28.26 -4.66 3.60
CA PRO A 157 -28.31 -5.76 4.55
C PRO A 157 -28.26 -5.24 6.01
N LYS A 158 -28.71 -6.09 6.96
CA LYS A 158 -28.73 -5.77 8.40
C LYS A 158 -28.10 -6.88 9.21
N ASP A 159 -27.34 -6.49 10.24
CA ASP A 159 -26.78 -7.42 11.21
C ASP A 159 -27.87 -8.02 12.14
N LYS A 160 -27.51 -9.02 12.96
CA LYS A 160 -28.41 -9.65 13.94
C LYS A 160 -29.00 -8.66 14.96
N TYR A 161 -28.40 -7.51 15.12
CA TYR A 161 -28.87 -6.42 15.99
C TYR A 161 -29.78 -5.43 15.26
N GLY A 162 -29.97 -5.56 13.94
CA GLY A 162 -30.78 -4.69 13.10
C GLY A 162 -30.08 -3.39 12.69
N ASN A 163 -28.77 -3.31 12.76
CA ASN A 163 -27.97 -2.22 12.19
C ASN A 163 -27.74 -2.49 10.71
N GLU A 164 -27.72 -1.45 9.90
CA GLU A 164 -27.37 -1.56 8.48
C GLU A 164 -25.88 -1.81 8.32
N ILE A 165 -25.56 -2.74 7.42
CA ILE A 165 -24.21 -3.12 7.02
C ILE A 165 -23.98 -2.57 5.60
N VAL A 166 -22.74 -2.21 5.29
CA VAL A 166 -22.36 -1.77 3.92
C VAL A 166 -22.62 -2.91 2.94
N PRO A 167 -23.47 -2.70 1.90
CA PRO A 167 -23.74 -3.73 0.91
C PRO A 167 -22.51 -4.02 0.05
N GLN A 168 -22.29 -5.30 -0.26
CA GLN A 168 -21.23 -5.73 -1.16
C GLN A 168 -21.59 -5.34 -2.61
N PRO A 169 -20.76 -4.54 -3.31
CA PRO A 169 -21.01 -4.20 -4.71
C PRO A 169 -20.69 -5.39 -5.62
N SER A 170 -21.34 -5.45 -6.76
CA SER A 170 -21.03 -6.43 -7.80
C SER A 170 -20.36 -5.77 -9.00
N LYS A 171 -19.38 -6.46 -9.59
CA LYS A 171 -18.72 -6.01 -10.81
C LYS A 171 -19.68 -6.11 -11.99
N VAL A 172 -19.75 -5.07 -12.82
CA VAL A 172 -20.58 -5.02 -14.03
C VAL A 172 -19.68 -5.05 -15.24
N GLN A 173 -19.98 -5.96 -16.17
CA GLN A 173 -19.29 -6.04 -17.46
C GLN A 173 -20.00 -5.15 -18.46
N GLU A 174 -19.55 -3.89 -18.59
CA GLU A 174 -20.05 -2.90 -19.52
C GLU A 174 -18.92 -2.32 -20.35
N TRP A 175 -19.25 -1.79 -21.53
CA TRP A 175 -18.33 -1.04 -22.36
C TRP A 175 -18.14 0.37 -21.82
N GLN A 176 -16.89 0.74 -21.56
CA GLN A 176 -16.48 2.04 -21.07
C GLN A 176 -15.51 2.69 -22.07
N GLU A 177 -15.45 4.01 -22.06
CA GLU A 177 -14.46 4.76 -22.80
C GLU A 177 -13.49 5.43 -21.83
N LYS A 178 -12.19 5.29 -22.10
CA LYS A 178 -11.15 5.94 -21.31
C LYS A 178 -10.02 6.38 -22.20
N PHE A 179 -9.65 7.64 -22.09
CA PHE A 179 -8.42 8.18 -22.66
C PHE A 179 -7.21 7.85 -21.78
N ILE A 180 -6.08 7.53 -22.40
CA ILE A 180 -4.83 7.17 -21.72
C ILE A 180 -4.36 8.35 -20.88
N SER A 181 -4.27 8.17 -19.58
CA SER A 181 -3.93 9.19 -18.61
C SER A 181 -3.04 8.64 -17.48
N ASP A 182 -2.61 9.51 -16.58
CA ASP A 182 -1.77 9.13 -15.44
C ASP A 182 -2.49 8.17 -14.49
N ALA A 183 -1.94 6.97 -14.30
CA ALA A 183 -2.46 5.95 -13.39
C ALA A 183 -2.49 6.39 -11.91
N SER A 184 -1.73 7.42 -11.54
CA SER A 184 -1.78 8.01 -10.20
C SER A 184 -2.85 9.09 -10.03
N TYR A 185 -3.56 9.43 -11.10
CA TYR A 185 -4.61 10.45 -11.15
C TYR A 185 -4.20 11.84 -10.62
N ARG A 186 -2.90 12.20 -10.74
CA ARG A 186 -2.41 13.54 -10.43
C ARG A 186 -2.90 14.58 -11.44
N SER A 187 -3.28 14.10 -12.61
CA SER A 187 -3.98 14.86 -13.64
C SER A 187 -5.10 14.01 -14.21
N SER A 188 -6.27 14.59 -14.37
CA SER A 188 -7.39 13.99 -15.14
C SER A 188 -7.19 14.17 -16.64
N GLU A 189 -6.29 15.05 -17.06
CA GLU A 189 -6.01 15.36 -18.46
C GLU A 189 -5.32 14.16 -19.13
N PRO A 190 -5.80 13.69 -20.30
CA PRO A 190 -5.15 12.63 -21.04
C PRO A 190 -3.74 12.99 -21.50
N PHE A 191 -2.91 11.97 -21.76
CA PHE A 191 -1.58 12.19 -22.30
C PHE A 191 -1.61 12.61 -23.76
N TYR A 192 -0.90 13.66 -24.11
CA TYR A 192 -0.56 13.99 -25.49
C TYR A 192 0.54 13.07 -26.00
N ILE A 193 0.22 12.25 -26.99
CA ILE A 193 1.16 11.30 -27.59
C ILE A 193 1.39 11.68 -29.04
N GLU A 194 2.65 11.98 -29.43
CA GLU A 194 3.01 12.31 -30.79
C GLU A 194 2.96 11.04 -31.67
N LEU A 195 2.18 11.12 -32.76
CA LEU A 195 2.13 10.11 -33.79
C LEU A 195 2.60 10.72 -35.11
N GLN A 196 3.27 9.91 -35.92
CA GLN A 196 3.69 10.29 -37.26
C GLN A 196 2.52 10.08 -38.25
N LYS A 197 2.45 10.92 -39.28
CA LYS A 197 1.47 10.72 -40.35
C LYS A 197 1.60 9.33 -40.97
N GLY A 198 0.51 8.59 -41.09
CA GLY A 198 0.47 7.23 -41.62
C GLY A 198 0.53 6.19 -40.53
N ASP A 199 1.17 5.06 -40.81
CA ASP A 199 1.18 3.90 -39.92
C ASP A 199 2.03 4.15 -38.66
N ASN A 200 1.45 3.83 -37.51
CA ASN A 200 2.13 3.78 -36.22
C ASN A 200 1.76 2.46 -35.52
N ASP A 201 2.74 1.80 -34.93
CA ASP A 201 2.53 0.55 -34.20
C ASP A 201 2.34 0.83 -32.70
N ILE A 202 1.19 0.43 -32.18
CA ILE A 202 0.89 0.43 -30.75
C ILE A 202 0.97 -1.00 -30.24
N THR A 203 1.78 -1.25 -29.24
CA THR A 203 1.85 -2.53 -28.56
C THR A 203 1.25 -2.37 -27.17
N LEU A 204 0.21 -3.15 -26.89
CA LEU A 204 -0.45 -3.24 -25.57
C LEU A 204 -0.10 -4.58 -24.93
N ARG A 205 0.36 -4.57 -23.70
CA ARG A 205 0.59 -5.76 -22.90
C ARG A 205 -0.15 -5.66 -21.57
N THR A 206 -0.90 -6.69 -21.23
CA THR A 206 -1.61 -6.76 -19.96
C THR A 206 -0.69 -7.32 -18.88
N ILE A 207 -0.54 -6.59 -17.77
CA ILE A 207 0.25 -6.97 -16.60
C ILE A 207 -0.64 -7.66 -15.56
N GLU A 208 -1.81 -7.08 -15.30
CA GLU A 208 -2.79 -7.60 -14.33
C GLU A 208 -4.18 -7.58 -14.96
N GLY A 209 -4.96 -8.67 -14.74
CA GLY A 209 -6.33 -8.84 -15.23
C GLY A 209 -6.42 -9.10 -16.74
N ASN A 210 -7.64 -9.10 -17.28
CA ASN A 210 -7.95 -9.31 -18.69
C ASN A 210 -8.75 -8.12 -19.22
N ILE A 211 -8.54 -7.76 -20.50
CA ILE A 211 -9.25 -6.66 -21.14
C ILE A 211 -9.80 -7.07 -22.51
N LEU A 212 -10.98 -6.53 -22.80
CA LEU A 212 -11.60 -6.53 -24.13
C LEU A 212 -11.52 -5.10 -24.67
N ILE A 213 -11.06 -4.94 -25.90
CA ILE A 213 -10.98 -3.64 -26.57
C ILE A 213 -11.83 -3.70 -27.85
N GLN A 214 -12.82 -2.80 -27.93
CA GLN A 214 -13.71 -2.71 -29.07
C GLN A 214 -13.16 -1.77 -30.14
N SER A 215 -12.61 -0.62 -29.74
CA SER A 215 -12.05 0.39 -30.63
C SER A 215 -10.95 1.22 -29.98
N ILE A 216 -10.11 1.84 -30.80
CA ILE A 216 -9.15 2.86 -30.43
C ILE A 216 -9.60 4.18 -31.01
N ILE A 217 -9.51 5.25 -30.23
CA ILE A 217 -9.93 6.60 -30.58
C ILE A 217 -8.73 7.51 -30.59
N LEU A 218 -8.50 8.23 -31.71
CA LEU A 218 -7.55 9.32 -31.79
C LEU A 218 -8.36 10.63 -31.76
N ALA A 219 -8.21 11.38 -30.66
CA ALA A 219 -9.01 12.59 -30.45
C ALA A 219 -8.16 13.85 -30.29
N SER A 220 -8.81 14.99 -30.44
CA SER A 220 -8.32 16.31 -30.07
C SER A 220 -8.73 16.68 -28.65
N ALA A 221 -8.07 17.70 -28.09
CA ALA A 221 -8.55 18.29 -26.84
C ALA A 221 -9.81 19.15 -27.10
N ASP A 222 -10.90 18.81 -26.46
CA ASP A 222 -12.10 19.63 -26.48
C ASP A 222 -11.94 20.83 -25.52
N GLU A 223 -12.22 22.04 -25.99
CA GLU A 223 -12.32 23.21 -25.11
C GLU A 223 -13.69 23.24 -24.44
N LEU A 224 -13.71 23.15 -23.11
CA LEU A 224 -14.94 23.35 -22.34
C LEU A 224 -15.46 24.77 -22.55
N VAL A 225 -16.78 24.88 -22.79
CA VAL A 225 -17.47 26.14 -22.95
C VAL A 225 -17.97 26.69 -21.61
N ASP A 226 -18.27 27.98 -21.59
CA ASP A 226 -19.04 28.59 -20.49
C ASP A 226 -20.50 28.14 -20.52
N TYR A 227 -21.17 28.17 -19.35
CA TYR A 227 -22.59 27.88 -19.29
C TYR A 227 -23.45 28.91 -20.08
N PRO A 228 -24.54 28.47 -20.74
CA PRO A 228 -25.43 29.37 -21.45
C PRO A 228 -26.23 30.26 -20.49
N GLU A 229 -26.59 31.46 -20.92
CA GLU A 229 -27.55 32.27 -20.18
C GLU A 229 -28.95 31.60 -20.30
N GLY A 230 -29.46 31.10 -19.15
CA GLY A 230 -30.78 30.48 -19.06
C GLY A 230 -31.53 31.03 -17.84
N GLN A 231 -32.86 31.12 -17.93
CA GLN A 231 -33.66 31.43 -16.77
C GLN A 231 -34.21 30.15 -16.18
N VAL A 232 -34.01 29.98 -14.89
CA VAL A 232 -34.58 28.88 -14.12
C VAL A 232 -35.94 29.30 -13.63
N GLU A 233 -36.98 28.63 -14.13
CA GLU A 233 -38.38 28.93 -13.81
C GLU A 233 -39.11 27.62 -13.48
N GLY A 234 -39.95 27.63 -12.43
CA GLY A 234 -40.75 26.48 -12.02
C GLY A 234 -40.54 26.09 -10.55
N HIS A 235 -41.08 24.93 -10.19
CA HIS A 235 -40.98 24.36 -8.83
C HIS A 235 -40.64 22.86 -8.84
N GLU A 236 -39.98 22.39 -9.90
CA GLU A 236 -39.48 21.00 -9.93
C GLU A 236 -38.31 20.85 -8.94
N PHE A 237 -38.40 19.80 -8.15
CA PHE A 237 -37.41 19.51 -7.11
C PHE A 237 -37.07 18.02 -7.10
N ILE A 238 -35.83 17.67 -7.41
CA ILE A 238 -35.33 16.32 -7.49
C ILE A 238 -34.29 16.13 -6.38
N VAL A 239 -34.44 15.08 -5.60
CA VAL A 239 -33.52 14.74 -4.50
C VAL A 239 -32.86 13.43 -4.83
N ILE A 240 -31.54 13.38 -4.67
CA ILE A 240 -30.69 12.19 -4.81
C ILE A 240 -29.98 11.99 -3.48
N GLU A 241 -30.19 10.84 -2.84
CA GLU A 241 -29.56 10.50 -1.56
C GLU A 241 -28.10 10.09 -1.79
N GLY A 242 -27.15 10.68 -1.05
CA GLY A 242 -25.72 10.49 -1.26
C GLY A 242 -25.24 9.07 -0.96
N GLU A 243 -25.91 8.35 -0.06
CA GLU A 243 -25.61 6.93 0.25
C GLU A 243 -26.05 5.96 -0.84
N ASN A 244 -26.93 6.38 -1.76
CA ASN A 244 -27.54 5.52 -2.78
C ASN A 244 -26.89 5.70 -4.17
N SER A 245 -25.54 5.66 -4.24
CA SER A 245 -24.86 5.66 -5.54
C SER A 245 -25.24 4.43 -6.35
N THR A 246 -25.49 4.60 -7.66
CA THR A 246 -25.85 3.51 -8.56
C THR A 246 -24.59 2.75 -9.00
N TYR A 247 -23.56 3.49 -9.40
CA TYR A 247 -22.28 2.95 -9.86
C TYR A 247 -21.10 3.66 -9.22
N LYS A 248 -19.98 2.97 -9.20
CA LYS A 248 -18.69 3.48 -8.74
C LYS A 248 -17.54 2.80 -9.48
N ASN A 249 -16.38 3.44 -9.58
CA ASN A 249 -15.20 2.87 -10.24
C ASN A 249 -14.24 2.15 -9.29
N ASP A 250 -14.44 2.26 -7.98
CA ASP A 250 -13.69 1.51 -6.96
C ASP A 250 -14.68 0.86 -6.00
N SER A 251 -14.53 -0.44 -5.76
CA SER A 251 -15.44 -1.23 -4.91
C SER A 251 -15.52 -0.69 -3.48
N SER A 252 -14.45 -0.09 -2.97
CA SER A 252 -14.33 0.38 -1.58
C SER A 252 -15.05 1.71 -1.28
N ILE A 253 -15.48 2.44 -2.30
CA ILE A 253 -16.30 3.64 -2.08
C ILE A 253 -17.64 3.19 -1.49
N ARG A 254 -18.04 3.73 -0.34
CA ARG A 254 -19.19 3.24 0.42
C ARG A 254 -19.96 4.31 1.14
N ALA A 255 -21.20 3.96 1.49
CA ALA A 255 -22.00 4.74 2.43
C ALA A 255 -21.50 4.53 3.88
N SER A 256 -21.79 5.51 4.74
CA SER A 256 -21.50 5.45 6.17
C SER A 256 -22.68 6.00 7.00
N SER A 257 -22.58 5.88 8.31
CA SER A 257 -23.62 6.24 9.25
C SER A 257 -23.18 7.34 10.20
N LEU A 258 -23.99 8.36 10.33
CA LEU A 258 -23.83 9.39 11.34
C LEU A 258 -25.12 9.62 12.13
N TYR A 259 -25.06 9.59 13.46
CA TYR A 259 -26.17 9.92 14.32
C TYR A 259 -26.42 11.44 14.36
N ASN A 260 -26.80 11.97 13.20
CA ASN A 260 -27.16 13.38 13.02
C ASN A 260 -28.60 13.50 12.55
N VAL A 261 -29.42 14.20 13.30
CA VAL A 261 -30.85 14.38 13.01
C VAL A 261 -31.13 15.18 11.74
N ASP A 262 -30.15 15.90 11.20
CA ASP A 262 -30.31 16.64 9.95
C ASP A 262 -30.21 15.71 8.72
N LEU A 263 -29.55 14.54 8.87
CA LEU A 263 -29.43 13.53 7.82
C LEU A 263 -30.68 12.63 7.76
N THR A 264 -30.95 12.07 6.60
CA THR A 264 -32.00 11.05 6.40
C THR A 264 -31.47 9.91 5.53
N PRO A 265 -31.79 8.65 5.88
CA PRO A 265 -32.57 8.20 7.04
C PRO A 265 -31.87 8.46 8.38
N TYR A 266 -32.64 8.57 9.47
CA TYR A 266 -32.15 8.77 10.82
C TYR A 266 -32.75 7.77 11.79
N SER A 267 -31.93 7.17 12.63
CA SER A 267 -32.36 6.38 13.78
C SER A 267 -31.50 6.71 15.00
N ALA A 268 -32.14 6.92 16.17
CA ALA A 268 -31.41 7.21 17.41
C ALA A 268 -30.83 5.96 18.06
N GLY A 269 -31.32 4.74 17.75
CA GLY A 269 -30.95 3.49 18.43
C GLY A 269 -30.40 2.42 17.51
N LYS A 270 -30.28 2.67 16.21
CA LYS A 270 -29.71 1.74 15.24
C LYS A 270 -28.80 2.48 14.29
N ARG A 271 -27.75 1.82 13.81
CA ARG A 271 -26.92 2.33 12.73
C ARG A 271 -27.72 2.25 11.43
N VAL A 272 -27.86 3.39 10.73
CA VAL A 272 -28.44 3.48 9.39
C VAL A 272 -27.45 4.21 8.49
N LEU A 273 -27.25 3.74 7.27
CA LEU A 273 -26.40 4.39 6.29
C LEU A 273 -27.11 5.62 5.75
N ASN A 274 -26.49 6.81 5.80
CA ASN A 274 -27.16 8.06 5.50
C ASN A 274 -26.27 9.15 4.89
N TYR A 275 -25.11 8.79 4.39
CA TYR A 275 -24.27 9.68 3.56
C TYR A 275 -23.18 8.88 2.84
N LEU A 276 -22.66 9.41 1.74
CA LEU A 276 -21.44 8.92 1.09
C LEU A 276 -20.22 9.24 1.96
N ASP A 277 -19.42 8.23 2.30
CA ASP A 277 -18.34 8.34 3.28
C ASP A 277 -17.10 9.03 2.72
N SER A 278 -16.68 10.15 3.35
CA SER A 278 -15.44 10.85 3.01
C SER A 278 -14.18 10.03 3.23
N ASP A 279 -14.19 9.03 4.11
CA ASP A 279 -13.04 8.16 4.33
C ASP A 279 -12.86 7.13 3.21
N SER A 280 -13.88 6.88 2.43
CA SER A 280 -13.84 6.02 1.26
C SER A 280 -13.80 6.79 -0.07
N PHE A 281 -14.46 7.94 -0.16
CA PHE A 281 -14.48 8.81 -1.35
C PHE A 281 -13.45 9.95 -1.18
N LYS A 282 -12.16 9.62 -1.35
CA LYS A 282 -11.05 10.55 -1.06
C LYS A 282 -9.85 10.46 -2.00
N LYS A 283 -9.70 9.37 -2.75
CA LYS A 283 -8.55 9.20 -3.65
C LYS A 283 -8.81 9.91 -4.98
N PRO A 284 -7.78 10.51 -5.60
CA PRO A 284 -7.94 11.09 -6.92
C PRO A 284 -8.41 10.03 -7.92
N GLY A 285 -9.29 10.43 -8.84
CA GLY A 285 -9.93 9.51 -9.78
C GLY A 285 -11.08 8.68 -9.20
N HIS A 286 -11.31 8.66 -7.88
CA HIS A 286 -12.51 8.03 -7.33
C HIS A 286 -13.75 8.69 -7.91
N MET A 287 -14.65 7.86 -8.45
CA MET A 287 -15.88 8.30 -9.11
C MET A 287 -17.09 7.56 -8.55
N VAL A 288 -18.17 8.30 -8.33
CA VAL A 288 -19.50 7.77 -8.05
C VAL A 288 -20.51 8.34 -9.05
N GLU A 289 -21.47 7.53 -9.44
CA GLU A 289 -22.55 7.93 -10.35
C GLU A 289 -23.91 7.64 -9.71
N TYR A 290 -24.85 8.55 -9.96
CA TYR A 290 -26.24 8.46 -9.50
C TYR A 290 -27.17 8.58 -10.70
N GLU A 291 -28.09 7.63 -10.85
CA GLU A 291 -29.19 7.74 -11.81
C GLU A 291 -30.34 8.55 -11.20
N PHE A 292 -30.93 9.42 -11.99
CA PHE A 292 -32.12 10.21 -11.59
C PHE A 292 -33.07 10.44 -12.77
N GLU A 293 -34.30 10.82 -12.50
CA GLU A 293 -35.33 11.06 -13.52
C GLU A 293 -35.81 12.50 -13.46
N VAL A 294 -35.84 13.14 -14.63
CA VAL A 294 -36.34 14.51 -14.84
C VAL A 294 -37.74 14.41 -15.43
N ALA A 295 -38.74 14.88 -14.71
CA ALA A 295 -40.13 14.81 -15.16
C ALA A 295 -40.45 15.85 -16.26
N LYS A 296 -39.81 17.03 -16.21
CA LYS A 296 -40.01 18.12 -17.17
C LYS A 296 -38.67 18.69 -17.63
N ALA A 297 -38.53 18.82 -18.94
CA ALA A 297 -37.38 19.52 -19.52
C ALA A 297 -37.36 20.99 -19.09
N GLY A 298 -36.17 21.51 -18.76
CA GLY A 298 -36.00 22.90 -18.34
C GLY A 298 -34.61 23.17 -17.75
N TYR A 299 -34.41 24.41 -17.32
CA TYR A 299 -33.21 24.78 -16.56
C TYR A 299 -33.39 24.48 -15.08
N TYR A 300 -32.32 23.95 -14.47
CA TYR A 300 -32.24 23.60 -13.06
C TYR A 300 -30.94 24.16 -12.45
N TYR A 301 -30.92 24.38 -11.15
CA TYR A 301 -29.72 24.56 -10.40
C TYR A 301 -29.30 23.23 -9.78
N LEU A 302 -27.97 22.92 -9.76
CA LEU A 302 -27.40 21.80 -9.00
C LEU A 302 -26.97 22.30 -7.64
N GLY A 303 -27.55 21.73 -6.59
CA GLY A 303 -27.15 21.92 -5.20
C GLY A 303 -26.63 20.65 -4.58
N MET A 304 -25.80 20.77 -3.59
CA MET A 304 -25.23 19.65 -2.85
C MET A 304 -25.20 19.95 -1.34
N ASN A 305 -25.67 19.01 -0.52
CA ASN A 305 -25.45 19.01 0.92
C ASN A 305 -24.23 18.15 1.23
N TYR A 306 -23.12 18.78 1.59
CA TYR A 306 -21.83 18.13 1.72
C TYR A 306 -21.11 18.48 3.05
N ARG A 307 -20.12 17.69 3.39
CA ARG A 307 -19.19 17.99 4.48
C ARG A 307 -17.78 17.62 4.05
N GLN A 308 -16.85 18.56 4.23
CA GLN A 308 -15.42 18.35 4.16
C GLN A 308 -14.82 18.81 5.49
N ASN A 309 -14.63 17.91 6.44
CA ASN A 309 -14.16 18.23 7.78
C ASN A 309 -12.76 17.70 8.10
N ALA A 310 -12.04 17.19 7.10
CA ALA A 310 -10.71 16.62 7.25
C ALA A 310 -9.61 17.68 7.18
N LYS A 311 -9.69 18.63 6.22
CA LYS A 311 -8.62 19.60 5.92
C LYS A 311 -9.15 21.02 5.98
N ILE A 312 -8.83 21.71 7.08
CA ILE A 312 -9.31 23.09 7.32
C ILE A 312 -8.73 24.12 6.34
N ASP A 313 -7.59 23.83 5.78
CA ASP A 313 -6.79 24.72 4.92
C ASP A 313 -6.82 24.32 3.44
N PHE A 314 -7.60 23.31 3.10
CA PHE A 314 -7.55 22.77 1.74
C PHE A 314 -8.92 22.24 1.28
N PRO A 315 -9.52 22.74 0.14
CA PRO A 315 -10.76 22.23 -0.41
C PRO A 315 -10.59 20.86 -1.09
N VAL A 316 -11.69 20.17 -1.30
CA VAL A 316 -11.75 19.02 -2.22
C VAL A 316 -12.18 19.52 -3.58
N PHE A 317 -11.45 19.17 -4.63
CA PHE A 317 -11.84 19.50 -6.00
C PHE A 317 -12.55 18.32 -6.65
N VAL A 318 -13.66 18.61 -7.31
CA VAL A 318 -14.51 17.58 -7.94
C VAL A 318 -14.84 17.98 -9.38
N ASN A 319 -14.65 17.05 -10.31
CA ASN A 319 -15.22 17.11 -11.64
C ASN A 319 -16.63 16.52 -11.60
N MET A 320 -17.61 17.25 -12.12
CA MET A 320 -19.01 16.81 -12.18
C MET A 320 -19.42 16.56 -13.62
N THR A 321 -19.98 15.38 -13.88
CA THR A 321 -20.47 15.00 -15.21
C THR A 321 -21.99 14.86 -15.21
N ILE A 322 -22.63 15.23 -16.32
CA ILE A 322 -24.01 14.90 -16.62
C ILE A 322 -23.99 14.02 -17.87
N ASP A 323 -24.62 12.86 -17.79
CA ASP A 323 -24.66 11.86 -18.86
C ASP A 323 -23.25 11.53 -19.42
N GLY A 324 -22.26 11.44 -18.51
CA GLY A 324 -20.87 11.08 -18.82
C GLY A 324 -19.97 12.24 -19.28
N HIS A 325 -20.49 13.45 -19.49
CA HIS A 325 -19.71 14.60 -19.98
C HIS A 325 -19.70 15.75 -18.98
N ILE A 326 -18.58 16.49 -18.87
CA ILE A 326 -18.51 17.75 -18.13
C ILE A 326 -19.25 18.81 -18.94
N PRO A 327 -20.37 19.38 -18.46
CA PRO A 327 -21.20 20.25 -19.28
C PRO A 327 -20.57 21.62 -19.53
N PHE A 328 -19.86 22.18 -18.55
CA PHE A 328 -19.30 23.53 -18.59
C PHE A 328 -18.02 23.63 -17.77
N LYS A 329 -17.20 24.68 -17.98
CA LYS A 329 -15.98 24.97 -17.20
C LYS A 329 -16.22 24.98 -15.69
N GLN A 330 -17.38 25.46 -15.25
CA GLN A 330 -17.73 25.58 -13.84
C GLN A 330 -18.02 24.23 -13.15
N TYR A 331 -18.19 23.15 -13.92
CA TYR A 331 -18.35 21.79 -13.42
C TYR A 331 -17.02 21.03 -13.36
N GLN A 332 -15.93 21.63 -13.86
CA GLN A 332 -14.58 21.08 -13.78
C GLN A 332 -13.84 21.66 -12.57
N ASN A 333 -13.21 20.79 -11.79
CA ASN A 333 -12.39 21.17 -10.61
C ASN A 333 -13.13 22.10 -9.63
N TYR A 334 -14.44 21.86 -9.40
CA TYR A 334 -15.22 22.67 -8.48
C TYR A 334 -14.73 22.48 -7.04
N PRO A 335 -14.43 23.58 -6.30
CA PRO A 335 -13.90 23.49 -4.94
C PRO A 335 -15.02 23.30 -3.92
N PHE A 336 -14.90 22.30 -3.05
CA PHE A 336 -15.70 22.11 -1.85
C PHE A 336 -14.86 22.45 -0.62
N ASP A 337 -15.12 23.62 -0.05
CA ASP A 337 -14.37 24.16 1.08
C ASP A 337 -14.64 23.38 2.38
N TYR A 338 -13.78 23.61 3.39
CA TYR A 338 -13.94 23.04 4.71
C TYR A 338 -15.25 23.43 5.37
N THR A 339 -15.98 22.43 5.87
CA THR A 339 -17.20 22.60 6.66
C THR A 339 -17.20 21.67 7.85
N SER A 340 -17.45 22.19 9.06
CA SER A 340 -17.51 21.34 10.27
C SER A 340 -18.79 20.48 10.36
N GLU A 341 -19.85 20.91 9.70
CA GLU A 341 -21.17 20.27 9.64
C GLU A 341 -21.59 20.13 8.16
N PHE A 342 -22.58 19.28 7.88
CA PHE A 342 -23.17 19.22 6.56
C PHE A 342 -23.79 20.57 6.20
N THR A 343 -23.41 21.08 5.04
CA THR A 343 -23.76 22.43 4.57
C THR A 343 -24.20 22.36 3.12
N HIS A 344 -25.28 23.06 2.80
CA HIS A 344 -25.76 23.19 1.42
C HIS A 344 -24.90 24.20 0.65
N THR A 345 -24.57 23.86 -0.60
CA THR A 345 -24.03 24.78 -1.61
C THR A 345 -24.71 24.55 -2.94
N THR A 346 -24.87 25.61 -3.74
CA THR A 346 -25.26 25.55 -5.16
C THR A 346 -24.01 25.73 -6.01
N ILE A 347 -23.94 25.10 -7.17
CA ILE A 347 -22.81 25.31 -8.09
C ILE A 347 -22.84 26.77 -8.55
N HIS A 348 -21.79 27.52 -8.22
CA HIS A 348 -21.71 28.97 -8.31
C HIS A 348 -20.47 29.39 -9.11
N ASP A 349 -20.67 30.32 -10.05
CA ASP A 349 -19.58 30.98 -10.77
C ASP A 349 -19.10 32.18 -9.94
N SER A 350 -17.96 32.00 -9.26
CA SER A 350 -17.38 33.03 -8.40
C SER A 350 -16.87 34.27 -9.16
N GLU A 351 -16.60 34.16 -10.48
CA GLU A 351 -16.18 35.30 -11.30
C GLU A 351 -17.34 36.20 -11.66
N LYS A 352 -18.50 35.59 -11.93
CA LYS A 352 -19.75 36.32 -12.32
C LYS A 352 -20.67 36.57 -11.14
N ASP A 353 -20.38 35.97 -9.95
CA ASP A 353 -21.25 36.02 -8.76
C ASP A 353 -22.67 35.55 -9.05
N LYS A 354 -22.82 34.39 -9.72
CA LYS A 354 -24.08 33.81 -10.12
C LYS A 354 -24.07 32.29 -9.98
N ASP A 355 -25.24 31.72 -9.66
CA ASP A 355 -25.47 30.29 -9.72
C ASP A 355 -25.55 29.82 -11.18
N VAL A 356 -25.03 28.64 -11.42
CA VAL A 356 -24.84 28.06 -12.76
C VAL A 356 -26.08 27.22 -13.14
N PRO A 357 -26.91 27.65 -14.07
CA PRO A 357 -28.06 26.87 -14.55
C PRO A 357 -27.59 25.78 -15.53
N ILE A 358 -28.22 24.61 -15.47
CA ILE A 358 -28.05 23.52 -16.43
C ILE A 358 -29.39 23.15 -17.04
N TYR A 359 -29.43 22.95 -18.36
CA TYR A 359 -30.61 22.46 -19.04
C TYR A 359 -30.65 20.95 -19.04
N LEU A 360 -31.75 20.36 -18.58
CA LEU A 360 -32.02 18.93 -18.58
C LEU A 360 -33.23 18.60 -19.39
N GLU A 361 -33.17 17.63 -20.27
CA GLU A 361 -34.30 17.07 -20.97
C GLU A 361 -35.20 16.24 -20.02
N ALA A 362 -36.42 15.95 -20.43
CA ALA A 362 -37.26 15.01 -19.66
C ALA A 362 -36.79 13.56 -19.92
N GLY A 363 -36.57 12.80 -18.86
CA GLY A 363 -36.14 11.43 -18.99
C GLY A 363 -35.13 11.03 -17.89
N LYS A 364 -34.45 9.92 -18.11
CA LYS A 364 -33.38 9.43 -17.22
C LYS A 364 -32.06 10.12 -17.54
N HIS A 365 -31.37 10.51 -16.49
CA HIS A 365 -30.04 11.13 -16.52
C HIS A 365 -29.13 10.49 -15.50
N THR A 366 -27.84 10.73 -15.66
CA THR A 366 -26.81 10.38 -14.67
C THR A 366 -26.02 11.62 -14.23
N ILE A 367 -25.68 11.70 -12.94
CA ILE A 367 -24.70 12.64 -12.44
C ILE A 367 -23.52 11.88 -11.86
N GLY A 368 -22.31 12.21 -12.34
CA GLY A 368 -21.06 11.67 -11.83
C GLY A 368 -20.28 12.69 -11.03
N LEU A 369 -19.65 12.25 -9.95
CA LEU A 369 -18.72 13.02 -9.12
C LEU A 369 -17.37 12.33 -9.14
N THR A 370 -16.30 13.04 -9.58
CA THR A 370 -14.94 12.50 -9.63
C THR A 370 -13.98 13.41 -8.89
N ILE A 371 -13.24 12.88 -7.92
CA ILE A 371 -12.19 13.63 -7.18
C ILE A 371 -11.05 13.98 -8.13
N SER A 372 -10.65 15.25 -8.17
CA SER A 372 -9.61 15.77 -9.06
C SER A 372 -8.48 16.45 -8.29
N LEU A 373 -7.26 16.39 -8.84
CA LEU A 373 -6.09 17.13 -8.37
C LEU A 373 -5.56 18.17 -9.38
N ASP A 374 -6.21 18.33 -10.52
CA ASP A 374 -5.73 19.19 -11.62
C ASP A 374 -5.40 20.62 -11.17
N HIS A 375 -6.24 21.18 -10.30
CA HIS A 375 -6.05 22.54 -9.80
C HIS A 375 -4.74 22.72 -8.99
N ILE A 376 -4.22 21.65 -8.40
CA ILE A 376 -2.99 21.68 -7.59
C ILE A 376 -1.85 20.88 -8.21
N LYS A 377 -1.98 20.42 -9.44
CA LYS A 377 -0.97 19.64 -10.17
C LYS A 377 0.41 20.30 -10.12
N SER A 378 0.50 21.61 -10.43
CA SER A 378 1.76 22.35 -10.40
C SER A 378 2.38 22.43 -8.99
N THR A 379 1.56 22.49 -7.94
CA THR A 379 2.02 22.45 -6.55
C THR A 379 2.61 21.09 -6.20
N ILE A 380 1.92 20.00 -6.60
CA ILE A 380 2.39 18.62 -6.41
C ILE A 380 3.74 18.42 -7.12
N GLU A 381 3.81 18.76 -8.41
CA GLU A 381 5.04 18.65 -9.20
C GLU A 381 6.21 19.44 -8.58
N LYS A 382 5.94 20.62 -8.06
CA LYS A 382 6.99 21.45 -7.39
C LYS A 382 7.47 20.83 -6.09
N ILE A 383 6.57 20.25 -5.28
CA ILE A 383 6.94 19.56 -4.03
C ILE A 383 7.76 18.31 -4.36
N GLU A 384 7.40 17.53 -5.39
CA GLU A 384 8.16 16.38 -5.83
C GLU A 384 9.55 16.75 -6.33
N GLN A 385 9.66 17.82 -7.13
CA GLN A 385 10.94 18.34 -7.59
C GLN A 385 11.84 18.71 -6.42
N LEU A 386 11.32 19.52 -5.47
CA LEU A 386 12.06 19.93 -4.26
C LEU A 386 12.52 18.72 -3.45
N THR A 387 11.63 17.75 -3.25
CA THR A 387 11.95 16.51 -2.55
C THR A 387 13.12 15.79 -3.21
N LYS A 388 13.09 15.64 -4.53
CA LYS A 388 14.13 14.96 -5.30
C LYS A 388 15.47 15.70 -5.26
N GLU A 389 15.45 17.02 -5.37
CA GLU A 389 16.67 17.84 -5.28
C GLU A 389 17.31 17.74 -3.89
N ILE A 390 16.50 17.78 -2.81
CA ILE A 390 16.98 17.65 -1.43
C ILE A 390 17.53 16.25 -1.16
N GLN A 391 16.88 15.20 -1.68
CA GLN A 391 17.37 13.81 -1.63
C GLN A 391 18.73 13.70 -2.33
N THR A 392 18.87 14.29 -3.50
CA THR A 392 20.13 14.31 -4.26
C THR A 392 21.27 14.96 -3.45
N LEU A 393 21.01 16.10 -2.81
CA LEU A 393 22.00 16.71 -1.92
C LEU A 393 22.36 15.79 -0.74
N SER A 394 21.38 15.11 -0.14
CA SER A 394 21.62 14.17 0.97
C SER A 394 22.51 13.00 0.54
N LEU A 395 22.35 12.47 -0.67
CA LEU A 395 23.23 11.45 -1.24
C LEU A 395 24.66 11.97 -1.45
N GLU A 396 24.82 13.18 -2.00
CA GLU A 396 26.15 13.80 -2.17
C GLU A 396 26.86 14.02 -0.81
N LEU A 397 26.12 14.46 0.23
CA LEU A 397 26.67 14.58 1.58
C LEU A 397 27.08 13.21 2.17
N THR A 398 26.33 12.15 1.85
CA THR A 398 26.65 10.78 2.27
C THR A 398 27.93 10.28 1.61
N LYS A 399 28.16 10.60 0.34
CA LYS A 399 29.43 10.29 -0.35
C LYS A 399 30.64 10.97 0.33
N LEU A 400 30.46 12.21 0.79
CA LEU A 400 31.52 12.97 1.47
C LEU A 400 31.88 12.41 2.85
N ALA A 401 30.89 11.97 3.60
CA ALA A 401 31.03 11.61 5.01
C ALA A 401 31.12 10.11 5.26
N GLY A 402 30.65 9.30 4.34
CA GLY A 402 30.34 7.90 4.57
C GLY A 402 29.04 7.70 5.36
N PRO A 403 28.60 6.47 5.55
CA PRO A 403 27.35 6.15 6.25
C PRO A 403 27.43 6.44 7.76
N SER A 404 28.59 6.29 8.39
CA SER A 404 28.82 6.65 9.79
C SER A 404 29.58 7.98 9.91
N ILE A 405 28.99 8.93 10.62
CA ILE A 405 29.47 10.30 10.67
C ILE A 405 30.35 10.52 11.91
N ASP A 406 31.61 10.87 11.69
CA ASP A 406 32.44 11.44 12.74
C ASP A 406 32.01 12.90 13.04
N ARG A 407 31.33 13.10 14.17
CA ARG A 407 30.80 14.41 14.60
C ARG A 407 31.89 15.45 14.85
N ASN A 408 33.13 15.04 15.00
CA ASN A 408 34.28 15.91 15.26
C ASN A 408 35.02 16.30 13.98
N ARG A 409 34.65 15.73 12.83
CA ARG A 409 35.27 16.04 11.54
C ARG A 409 34.68 17.32 10.98
N ASP A 410 35.50 18.33 10.75
CA ASP A 410 35.13 19.52 10.01
C ASP A 410 35.31 19.28 8.50
N ILE A 411 34.24 19.47 7.73
CA ILE A 411 34.24 19.34 6.27
C ILE A 411 33.78 20.68 5.69
N ASP A 412 34.62 21.31 4.87
CA ASP A 412 34.25 22.47 4.07
C ASP A 412 33.30 22.00 2.93
N VAL A 413 31.98 21.98 3.21
CA VAL A 413 30.98 21.45 2.30
C VAL A 413 30.88 22.29 1.03
N GLU A 414 30.98 23.61 1.13
CA GLU A 414 30.94 24.52 -0.04
C GLU A 414 32.07 24.25 -1.05
N LYS A 415 33.22 23.78 -0.58
CA LYS A 415 34.35 23.41 -1.45
C LYS A 415 34.06 22.14 -2.26
N TYR A 416 33.34 21.16 -1.69
CA TYR A 416 33.08 19.87 -2.33
C TYR A 416 31.75 19.87 -3.11
N ILE A 417 30.78 20.68 -2.67
CA ILE A 417 29.47 20.91 -3.30
C ILE A 417 29.30 22.41 -3.51
N PRO A 418 29.93 22.98 -4.55
CA PRO A 418 29.88 24.40 -4.79
C PRO A 418 28.46 24.93 -5.01
N GLY A 419 28.11 26.02 -4.36
CA GLY A 419 26.80 26.65 -4.46
C GLY A 419 25.72 26.07 -3.53
N VAL A 420 26.07 25.15 -2.63
CA VAL A 420 25.12 24.53 -1.70
C VAL A 420 24.41 25.53 -0.81
N THR A 421 25.11 26.57 -0.34
CA THR A 421 24.49 27.64 0.45
C THR A 421 23.37 28.34 -0.31
N LYS A 422 23.66 28.75 -1.56
CA LYS A 422 22.68 29.38 -2.44
C LYS A 422 21.52 28.47 -2.75
N GLN A 423 21.77 27.17 -2.93
CA GLN A 423 20.73 26.19 -3.20
C GLN A 423 19.74 26.03 -2.01
N LEU A 424 20.26 25.99 -0.78
CA LEU A 424 19.42 25.96 0.43
C LEU A 424 18.57 27.22 0.58
N GLU A 425 19.13 28.40 0.22
CA GLU A 425 18.40 29.67 0.20
C GLU A 425 17.32 29.68 -0.89
N THR A 426 17.61 29.12 -2.07
CA THR A 426 16.64 29.00 -3.16
C THR A 426 15.48 28.11 -2.73
N TRP A 427 15.73 26.90 -2.22
CA TRP A 427 14.67 26.00 -1.72
C TRP A 427 13.86 26.64 -0.59
N THR A 428 14.51 27.39 0.29
CA THR A 428 13.82 28.13 1.35
C THR A 428 12.83 29.13 0.76
N THR A 429 13.23 29.87 -0.28
CA THR A 429 12.38 30.85 -0.97
C THR A 429 11.23 30.14 -1.69
N GLU A 430 11.50 29.05 -2.43
CA GLU A 430 10.49 28.28 -3.16
C GLU A 430 9.43 27.67 -2.23
N ILE A 431 9.84 27.10 -1.10
CA ILE A 431 8.90 26.58 -0.09
C ILE A 431 8.08 27.72 0.53
N SER A 432 8.70 28.87 0.79
CA SER A 432 7.99 30.05 1.31
C SER A 432 6.96 30.57 0.30
N GLU A 433 7.30 30.60 -0.99
CA GLU A 433 6.38 31.00 -2.08
C GLU A 433 5.19 30.04 -2.21
N LEU A 434 5.43 28.72 -2.11
CA LEU A 434 4.35 27.71 -2.08
C LEU A 434 3.41 27.96 -0.89
N TYR A 435 3.96 28.20 0.31
CA TYR A 435 3.15 28.44 1.50
C TYR A 435 2.34 29.75 1.40
N GLU A 436 2.94 30.85 0.94
CA GLU A 436 2.23 32.11 0.74
C GLU A 436 1.21 32.02 -0.41
N GLY A 437 1.46 31.20 -1.43
CA GLY A 437 0.49 30.88 -2.48
C GLY A 437 -0.78 30.24 -1.91
N VAL A 438 -0.62 29.20 -1.10
CA VAL A 438 -1.75 28.54 -0.41
C VAL A 438 -2.49 29.54 0.49
N LYS A 439 -1.77 30.30 1.27
CA LYS A 439 -2.34 31.29 2.19
C LYS A 439 -3.10 32.41 1.49
N LYS A 440 -2.71 32.75 0.27
CA LYS A 440 -3.41 33.74 -0.55
C LYS A 440 -4.78 33.23 -0.97
N HIS A 441 -4.90 31.94 -1.28
CA HIS A 441 -6.17 31.30 -1.65
C HIS A 441 -7.02 30.94 -0.42
N ASN A 442 -6.40 30.67 0.71
CA ASN A 442 -7.07 30.40 1.98
C ASN A 442 -6.45 31.22 3.13
N PRO A 443 -6.94 32.43 3.40
CA PRO A 443 -6.42 33.29 4.48
C PRO A 443 -6.50 32.68 5.88
N ASN A 444 -7.34 31.64 6.06
CA ASN A 444 -7.52 30.92 7.32
C ASN A 444 -6.57 29.72 7.48
N VAL A 445 -5.55 29.59 6.63
CA VAL A 445 -4.50 28.57 6.79
C VAL A 445 -3.92 28.69 8.19
N ALA A 446 -4.32 27.75 9.05
CA ALA A 446 -3.83 27.71 10.41
C ALA A 446 -2.39 27.16 10.44
N GLU A 447 -1.62 27.53 11.45
CA GLU A 447 -0.30 26.95 11.70
C GLU A 447 -0.34 25.42 11.94
N ILE A 448 -1.53 24.84 12.06
CA ILE A 448 -1.83 23.42 12.33
C ILE A 448 -2.47 22.68 11.15
N GLY A 449 -2.66 23.34 9.99
CA GLY A 449 -3.21 22.67 8.79
C GLY A 449 -2.19 21.80 8.08
N ALA A 450 -2.63 21.08 7.04
CA ALA A 450 -1.78 20.18 6.23
C ALA A 450 -0.52 20.91 5.71
N PHE A 451 -0.68 22.14 5.25
CA PHE A 451 0.41 22.97 4.73
C PHE A 451 1.37 23.52 5.80
N SER A 452 1.10 23.32 7.10
CA SER A 452 2.04 23.65 8.17
C SER A 452 3.40 22.95 8.01
N SER A 453 3.43 21.80 7.33
CA SER A 453 4.64 21.06 6.96
C SER A 453 5.61 21.90 6.13
N LEU A 454 5.13 22.76 5.23
CA LEU A 454 5.97 23.70 4.47
C LEU A 454 6.67 24.71 5.40
N ASN A 455 5.97 25.23 6.39
CA ASN A 455 6.52 26.18 7.38
C ASN A 455 7.60 25.53 8.26
N ILE A 456 7.44 24.23 8.58
CA ILE A 456 8.46 23.46 9.30
C ILE A 456 9.69 23.25 8.42
N ALA A 457 9.49 22.79 7.18
CA ALA A 457 10.56 22.58 6.19
C ALA A 457 11.35 23.87 5.92
N GLU A 458 10.66 25.00 5.75
CA GLU A 458 11.30 26.32 5.59
C GLU A 458 12.19 26.69 6.79
N LYS A 459 11.70 26.52 8.02
CA LYS A 459 12.46 26.78 9.24
C LYS A 459 13.70 25.89 9.35
N GLN A 460 13.58 24.61 8.97
CA GLN A 460 14.71 23.67 8.95
C GLN A 460 15.75 24.09 7.92
N LEU A 461 15.37 24.42 6.67
CA LEU A 461 16.28 24.90 5.64
C LEU A 461 17.01 26.18 6.07
N LYS A 462 16.30 27.16 6.63
CA LYS A 462 16.89 28.38 7.22
C LYS A 462 17.88 28.07 8.36
N GLY A 463 17.63 26.99 9.11
CA GLY A 463 18.54 26.53 10.16
C GLY A 463 19.79 25.85 9.61
N LEU A 464 19.67 25.15 8.49
CA LEU A 464 20.77 24.46 7.82
C LEU A 464 21.65 25.42 7.04
N SER A 465 21.10 26.43 6.36
CA SER A 465 21.84 27.41 5.57
C SER A 465 22.77 28.30 6.42
N LYS A 466 22.48 28.47 7.73
CA LYS A 466 23.31 29.26 8.64
C LYS A 466 24.70 28.69 8.94
N ASN A 467 24.85 27.37 8.79
CA ASN A 467 26.11 26.66 9.04
C ASN A 467 26.23 25.44 8.15
N VAL A 468 26.64 25.67 6.91
CA VAL A 468 26.71 24.66 5.84
C VAL A 468 27.76 23.57 6.13
N ASP A 469 28.84 23.91 6.86
CA ASP A 469 29.89 22.97 7.24
C ASP A 469 29.39 21.86 8.21
N LYS A 470 28.25 22.11 8.85
CA LYS A 470 27.57 21.10 9.69
C LYS A 470 26.50 20.31 8.95
N LEU A 471 26.26 20.51 7.66
CA LEU A 471 25.28 19.76 6.88
C LEU A 471 25.53 18.26 6.94
N VAL A 472 26.79 17.85 6.84
CA VAL A 472 27.18 16.43 6.90
C VAL A 472 26.69 15.76 8.20
N VAL A 473 26.85 16.46 9.35
CA VAL A 473 26.39 15.96 10.66
C VAL A 473 24.88 16.04 10.81
N ARG A 474 24.24 16.95 10.08
CA ARG A 474 22.79 17.23 10.13
C ARG A 474 22.02 16.67 8.93
N LYS A 475 22.63 15.78 8.12
CA LYS A 475 21.99 15.22 6.93
C LYS A 475 20.63 14.55 7.20
N ASN A 476 20.44 13.99 8.41
CA ASN A 476 19.17 13.42 8.82
C ASN A 476 18.03 14.43 8.89
N GLU A 477 18.33 15.72 9.03
CA GLU A 477 17.33 16.78 8.96
C GLU A 477 16.92 17.09 7.51
N LEU A 478 17.79 16.79 6.53
CA LEU A 478 17.45 16.92 5.11
C LEU A 478 16.53 15.81 4.62
N SER A 479 16.94 14.53 4.79
CA SER A 479 16.25 13.43 4.14
C SER A 479 16.04 12.20 5.02
N THR A 480 17.07 11.57 5.58
CA THR A 480 16.99 10.21 6.15
C THR A 480 16.25 10.10 7.50
N GLY A 481 16.02 11.22 8.20
CA GLY A 481 15.32 11.23 9.48
C GLY A 481 13.80 11.26 9.35
N THR A 482 13.08 10.70 10.33
CA THR A 482 11.61 10.72 10.38
C THR A 482 10.98 12.11 10.46
N ASN A 483 11.74 13.10 10.94
CA ASN A 483 11.37 14.51 10.97
C ASN A 483 12.20 15.34 9.96
N SER A 484 12.66 14.73 8.88
CA SER A 484 13.40 15.42 7.82
C SER A 484 12.52 16.31 6.96
N ILE A 485 13.14 17.21 6.22
CA ILE A 485 12.45 18.07 5.26
C ILE A 485 11.71 17.21 4.22
N THR A 486 12.36 16.18 3.67
CA THR A 486 11.71 15.30 2.70
C THR A 486 10.57 14.48 3.31
N ALA A 487 10.65 14.08 4.59
CA ALA A 487 9.55 13.45 5.30
C ALA A 487 8.35 14.40 5.44
N HIS A 488 8.59 15.67 5.80
CA HIS A 488 7.52 16.67 5.86
C HIS A 488 6.88 16.94 4.50
N LEU A 489 7.67 17.03 3.43
CA LEU A 489 7.16 17.21 2.07
C LEU A 489 6.39 15.97 1.58
N GLY A 490 6.88 14.76 1.83
CA GLY A 490 6.20 13.53 1.47
C GLY A 490 4.88 13.32 2.23
N ASN A 491 4.86 13.64 3.53
CA ASN A 491 3.64 13.60 4.33
C ASN A 491 2.62 14.64 3.84
N LEU A 492 3.09 15.85 3.47
CA LEU A 492 2.22 16.85 2.85
C LEU A 492 1.59 16.33 1.56
N LEU A 493 2.37 15.71 0.67
CA LEU A 493 1.84 15.11 -0.56
C LEU A 493 0.74 14.09 -0.26
N GLN A 494 0.98 13.19 0.68
CA GLN A 494 -0.02 12.21 1.10
C GLN A 494 -1.29 12.85 1.65
N GLU A 495 -1.14 13.92 2.43
CA GLU A 495 -2.26 14.67 3.01
C GLU A 495 -3.11 15.40 1.96
N ILE A 496 -2.50 16.03 0.95
CA ILE A 496 -3.24 16.77 -0.09
C ILE A 496 -3.81 15.86 -1.17
N ILE A 497 -3.17 14.71 -1.44
CA ILE A 497 -3.68 13.72 -2.40
C ILE A 497 -4.91 13.00 -1.84
N ASN A 498 -4.98 12.73 -0.54
CA ASN A 498 -6.08 12.00 0.11
C ASN A 498 -7.01 12.97 0.86
N ASN A 499 -7.84 13.71 0.15
CA ASN A 499 -8.79 14.64 0.73
C ASN A 499 -10.23 14.27 0.34
N GLY A 500 -11.02 13.82 1.30
CA GLY A 500 -12.32 13.21 1.05
C GLY A 500 -13.51 14.16 1.13
N LEU A 501 -14.56 13.83 0.38
CA LEU A 501 -15.84 14.53 0.37
C LEU A 501 -16.97 13.62 0.86
N ALA A 502 -17.66 14.02 1.94
CA ALA A 502 -18.90 13.40 2.36
C ALA A 502 -20.09 14.08 1.68
N VAL A 503 -21.01 13.31 1.12
CA VAL A 503 -22.20 13.81 0.45
C VAL A 503 -23.44 13.21 1.10
N ASP A 504 -24.33 14.07 1.63
CA ASP A 504 -25.64 13.67 2.13
C ASP A 504 -26.64 13.61 0.97
N LYS A 505 -26.76 14.72 0.19
CA LYS A 505 -27.73 14.81 -0.90
C LYS A 505 -27.24 15.67 -2.05
N LEU A 506 -27.71 15.33 -3.25
CA LEU A 506 -27.68 16.21 -4.40
C LEU A 506 -29.12 16.66 -4.72
N TYR A 507 -29.26 17.88 -5.22
CA TYR A 507 -30.53 18.48 -5.56
C TYR A 507 -30.47 19.06 -6.95
N PHE A 508 -31.45 18.70 -7.82
CA PHE A 508 -31.75 19.51 -8.98
C PHE A 508 -33.06 20.25 -8.70
N TYR A 509 -33.01 21.57 -8.72
CA TYR A 509 -34.16 22.40 -8.28
C TYR A 509 -34.33 23.66 -9.13
N GLN A 510 -35.56 24.18 -9.12
CA GLN A 510 -35.93 25.41 -9.80
C GLN A 510 -36.27 26.55 -8.83
N ASP A 511 -36.65 26.24 -7.59
CA ASP A 511 -36.89 27.21 -6.53
C ASP A 511 -36.05 26.88 -5.28
N ALA A 512 -35.23 27.83 -4.82
CA ALA A 512 -34.41 27.68 -3.65
C ALA A 512 -35.20 27.55 -2.33
N GLU A 513 -36.48 27.96 -2.30
CA GLU A 513 -37.34 27.79 -1.12
C GLU A 513 -37.70 26.32 -0.85
N ASP A 514 -37.56 25.44 -1.86
CA ASP A 514 -37.82 24.01 -1.73
C ASP A 514 -36.68 23.24 -1.05
N ILE A 515 -35.50 23.85 -0.90
CA ILE A 515 -34.34 23.20 -0.28
C ILE A 515 -34.57 23.02 1.22
N PRO A 516 -34.43 21.78 1.77
CA PRO A 516 -34.60 21.50 3.19
C PRO A 516 -33.60 22.27 4.07
N GLN A 517 -34.09 22.98 5.07
CA GLN A 517 -33.27 23.67 6.04
C GLN A 517 -32.89 22.76 7.24
N ASN A 518 -31.70 22.95 7.77
CA ASN A 518 -31.21 22.22 8.94
C ASN A 518 -32.17 22.40 10.15
N LYS A 519 -32.35 21.30 10.91
CA LYS A 519 -33.24 21.29 12.07
C LYS A 519 -32.73 22.22 13.18
N GLY A 520 -33.66 22.92 13.83
CA GLY A 520 -33.31 23.90 14.86
C GLY A 520 -32.64 23.27 16.11
N PHE A 521 -31.89 24.11 16.86
CA PHE A 521 -31.12 23.73 18.05
C PHE A 521 -31.86 22.86 19.06
N MET A 522 -33.14 23.13 19.35
CA MET A 522 -33.97 22.34 20.25
C MET A 522 -34.14 20.89 19.81
N LYS A 523 -34.38 20.65 18.51
CA LYS A 523 -34.47 19.29 17.94
C LYS A 523 -33.15 18.56 18.02
N LYS A 524 -32.03 19.24 17.76
CA LYS A 524 -30.67 18.68 17.90
C LYS A 524 -30.36 18.27 19.36
N GLN A 525 -30.77 19.06 20.35
CA GLN A 525 -30.56 18.71 21.76
C GLN A 525 -31.45 17.54 22.22
N LEU A 526 -32.70 17.49 21.79
CA LEU A 526 -33.63 16.40 22.08
C LEU A 526 -33.14 15.07 21.48
N SER A 527 -32.64 15.08 20.24
CA SER A 527 -32.09 13.88 19.59
C SER A 527 -30.81 13.38 20.27
N LYS A 528 -29.95 14.28 20.76
CA LYS A 528 -28.78 13.89 21.58
C LYS A 528 -29.17 13.22 22.87
N LEU A 529 -30.24 13.69 23.56
CA LEU A 529 -30.75 13.08 24.77
C LEU A 529 -31.40 11.72 24.47
N GLU A 530 -32.17 11.61 23.40
CA GLU A 530 -32.75 10.34 22.95
C GLU A 530 -31.64 9.33 22.62
N ARG A 531 -30.61 9.76 21.89
CA ARG A 531 -29.42 8.94 21.57
C ARG A 531 -28.74 8.44 22.86
N LEU A 532 -28.52 9.32 23.83
CA LEU A 532 -27.92 8.96 25.09
C LEU A 532 -28.75 7.89 25.83
N THR A 533 -30.09 8.02 25.86
CA THR A 533 -30.95 7.02 26.52
C THR A 533 -30.94 5.68 25.76
N LYS A 534 -30.93 5.68 24.45
CA LYS A 534 -30.91 4.45 23.64
C LYS A 534 -29.55 3.77 23.60
N SER A 535 -28.45 4.54 23.70
CA SER A 535 -27.10 3.97 23.75
C SER A 535 -26.84 3.06 24.96
N PHE A 536 -27.56 3.22 26.06
CA PHE A 536 -27.45 2.30 27.20
C PHE A 536 -28.02 0.90 26.94
N GLY A 537 -28.84 0.74 25.89
CA GLY A 537 -29.45 -0.54 25.49
C GLY A 537 -28.89 -1.08 24.18
N GLU A 538 -27.89 -0.44 23.58
CA GLU A 538 -27.28 -0.93 22.35
C GLU A 538 -26.53 -2.23 22.60
N GLN A 539 -26.83 -3.21 21.77
CA GLN A 539 -26.04 -4.42 21.65
C GLN A 539 -24.91 -4.15 20.66
N ASP A 540 -23.72 -4.43 21.10
CA ASP A 540 -22.50 -4.34 20.30
C ASP A 540 -21.65 -5.59 20.55
N TYR A 541 -20.48 -5.67 19.92
CA TYR A 541 -19.51 -6.76 20.08
C TYR A 541 -18.71 -6.68 21.42
N ALA A 542 -19.29 -6.14 22.48
CA ALA A 542 -18.65 -6.08 23.78
C ALA A 542 -18.86 -7.38 24.57
N ILE A 543 -17.81 -7.83 25.24
CA ILE A 543 -17.75 -9.08 26.04
C ILE A 543 -18.91 -9.25 27.02
N LYS A 544 -19.50 -8.19 27.52
CA LYS A 544 -20.60 -8.20 28.49
C LYS A 544 -21.97 -8.64 27.95
N ASN A 545 -22.13 -8.78 26.66
CA ASN A 545 -23.40 -9.05 25.97
C ASN A 545 -23.47 -10.47 25.38
N VAL A 546 -22.93 -11.46 26.07
CA VAL A 546 -22.82 -12.84 25.59
C VAL A 546 -23.83 -13.77 26.24
N ASP A 547 -24.28 -14.78 25.50
CA ASP A 547 -25.10 -15.88 26.02
C ASP A 547 -24.20 -17.03 26.48
N PRO A 548 -24.29 -17.53 27.71
CA PRO A 548 -23.46 -18.64 28.20
C PRO A 548 -23.64 -19.95 27.40
N ASP A 549 -24.79 -20.13 26.74
CA ASP A 549 -25.05 -21.33 25.91
C ASP A 549 -24.43 -21.24 24.52
N HIS A 550 -24.01 -20.03 24.07
CA HIS A 550 -23.34 -19.81 22.80
C HIS A 550 -21.83 -20.03 22.92
N LEU A 551 -21.17 -20.40 21.81
CA LEU A 551 -19.71 -20.46 21.70
C LEU A 551 -19.15 -19.04 21.83
N GLN A 552 -18.23 -18.83 22.78
CA GLN A 552 -17.62 -17.53 23.05
C GLN A 552 -16.33 -17.36 22.25
N VAL A 553 -16.30 -16.43 21.31
CA VAL A 553 -15.13 -16.16 20.46
C VAL A 553 -14.65 -14.73 20.67
N TRP A 554 -13.41 -14.56 21.15
CA TRP A 554 -12.78 -13.25 21.23
C TRP A 554 -11.86 -13.03 20.05
N VAL A 555 -11.97 -11.87 19.39
CA VAL A 555 -11.22 -11.55 18.17
C VAL A 555 -10.36 -10.32 18.38
N ASN A 556 -9.06 -10.46 18.16
CA ASN A 556 -8.07 -9.39 18.24
C ASN A 556 -7.94 -8.67 16.89
N ARG A 557 -9.03 -8.08 16.42
CA ARG A 557 -9.12 -7.36 15.14
C ARG A 557 -9.96 -6.08 15.30
N PRO A 558 -9.76 -5.07 14.44
CA PRO A 558 -10.65 -3.92 14.36
C PRO A 558 -12.11 -4.33 14.08
N ARG A 559 -13.05 -3.49 14.48
CA ARG A 559 -14.49 -3.74 14.35
C ARG A 559 -14.91 -4.12 12.91
N GLN A 560 -14.32 -3.53 11.89
CA GLN A 560 -14.62 -3.81 10.49
C GLN A 560 -14.42 -5.29 10.14
N TYR A 561 -13.37 -5.90 10.67
CA TYR A 561 -13.12 -7.34 10.53
C TYR A 561 -14.19 -8.18 11.20
N ILE A 562 -14.56 -7.82 12.42
CA ILE A 562 -15.57 -8.54 13.22
C ILE A 562 -16.94 -8.51 12.53
N GLU A 563 -17.32 -7.40 11.90
CA GLU A 563 -18.58 -7.28 11.17
C GLU A 563 -18.65 -8.28 10.01
N ILE A 564 -17.56 -8.47 9.25
CA ILE A 564 -17.48 -9.43 8.16
C ILE A 564 -17.46 -10.88 8.71
N ILE A 565 -16.67 -11.14 9.77
CA ILE A 565 -16.65 -12.46 10.41
C ILE A 565 -18.05 -12.86 10.88
N GLN A 566 -18.75 -11.94 11.56
CA GLN A 566 -20.12 -12.19 12.04
C GLN A 566 -21.08 -12.47 10.87
N GLN A 567 -20.97 -11.73 9.77
CA GLN A 567 -21.77 -11.98 8.58
C GLN A 567 -21.55 -13.40 8.05
N LEU A 568 -20.29 -13.82 7.92
CA LEU A 568 -19.95 -15.17 7.44
C LEU A 568 -20.43 -16.26 8.42
N ILE A 569 -20.36 -16.02 9.72
CA ILE A 569 -20.93 -16.93 10.74
C ILE A 569 -22.44 -17.08 10.53
N ASP A 570 -23.16 -15.98 10.37
CA ASP A 570 -24.63 -15.98 10.23
C ASP A 570 -25.08 -16.57 8.90
N GLU A 571 -24.29 -16.42 7.82
CA GLU A 571 -24.61 -16.91 6.49
C GLU A 571 -24.18 -18.38 6.27
N GLN A 572 -23.07 -18.82 6.86
CA GLN A 572 -22.44 -20.08 6.53
C GLN A 572 -22.32 -21.02 7.72
N PHE A 573 -21.68 -20.59 8.82
CA PHE A 573 -21.33 -21.48 9.93
C PHE A 573 -22.57 -21.94 10.74
N THR A 574 -23.32 -20.99 11.25
CA THR A 574 -24.50 -21.30 12.09
C THR A 574 -25.56 -22.10 11.34
N PRO A 575 -25.89 -21.78 10.05
CA PRO A 575 -26.85 -22.60 9.29
C PRO A 575 -26.37 -24.03 9.03
N ALA A 576 -25.06 -24.24 8.84
CA ALA A 576 -24.49 -25.56 8.53
C ALA A 576 -24.33 -26.45 9.77
N THR A 577 -23.96 -25.87 10.92
CA THR A 577 -23.59 -26.62 12.13
C THR A 577 -24.65 -26.57 13.22
N GLY A 578 -25.53 -25.57 13.24
CA GLY A 578 -26.46 -25.28 14.32
C GLY A 578 -25.82 -24.60 15.53
N ILE A 579 -24.51 -24.40 15.54
CA ILE A 579 -23.75 -23.77 16.64
C ILE A 579 -23.98 -22.28 16.60
N GLN A 580 -24.45 -21.72 17.73
CA GLN A 580 -24.58 -20.27 17.90
C GLN A 580 -23.26 -19.68 18.42
N VAL A 581 -22.83 -18.56 17.85
CA VAL A 581 -21.57 -17.92 18.20
C VAL A 581 -21.79 -16.49 18.67
N ASP A 582 -21.20 -16.15 19.81
CA ASP A 582 -21.06 -14.77 20.27
C ASP A 582 -19.63 -14.31 20.09
N ILE A 583 -19.45 -13.46 19.06
CA ILE A 583 -18.17 -12.86 18.76
C ILE A 583 -18.00 -11.54 19.51
N SER A 584 -16.84 -11.34 20.13
CA SER A 584 -16.53 -10.15 20.90
C SER A 584 -15.18 -9.56 20.53
N LEU A 585 -15.07 -8.23 20.57
CA LEU A 585 -13.80 -7.52 20.40
C LEU A 585 -12.89 -7.80 21.60
N MET A 586 -11.70 -8.33 21.33
CA MET A 586 -10.66 -8.50 22.35
C MET A 586 -10.04 -7.13 22.68
N PRO A 587 -10.03 -6.68 23.93
CA PRO A 587 -9.46 -5.36 24.28
C PRO A 587 -7.95 -5.29 24.13
N ASP A 588 -7.25 -6.30 24.63
CA ASP A 588 -5.81 -6.56 24.48
C ASP A 588 -5.47 -7.98 24.98
N GLU A 589 -4.31 -8.51 24.60
CA GLU A 589 -3.86 -9.87 24.94
C GLU A 589 -3.57 -10.06 26.45
N ASN A 590 -3.19 -9.01 27.19
CA ASN A 590 -3.01 -9.10 28.63
C ASN A 590 -4.33 -9.42 29.35
N LYS A 591 -5.44 -8.88 28.84
CA LYS A 591 -6.76 -9.19 29.37
C LYS A 591 -7.12 -10.65 29.11
N LEU A 592 -6.71 -11.24 27.99
CA LEU A 592 -6.90 -12.66 27.71
C LEU A 592 -6.23 -13.54 28.79
N ILE A 593 -4.97 -13.25 29.10
CA ILE A 593 -4.21 -13.96 30.15
C ILE A 593 -4.87 -13.81 31.53
N LEU A 594 -5.31 -12.59 31.87
CA LEU A 594 -5.98 -12.32 33.16
C LEU A 594 -7.33 -13.01 33.25
N SER A 595 -8.11 -13.04 32.18
CA SER A 595 -9.41 -13.71 32.12
C SER A 595 -9.24 -15.22 32.26
N ASN A 596 -8.22 -15.82 31.65
CA ASN A 596 -7.90 -17.23 31.86
C ASN A 596 -7.58 -17.51 33.33
N ALA A 597 -6.79 -16.68 33.99
CA ALA A 597 -6.46 -16.85 35.41
C ALA A 597 -7.67 -16.66 36.36
N SER A 598 -8.72 -15.94 35.96
CA SER A 598 -9.95 -15.74 36.71
C SER A 598 -11.06 -16.75 36.38
N GLY A 599 -10.89 -17.60 35.36
CA GLY A 599 -11.91 -18.53 34.87
C GLY A 599 -12.99 -17.88 33.99
N ASP A 600 -12.71 -16.70 33.45
CA ASP A 600 -13.61 -15.93 32.56
C ASP A 600 -13.04 -15.85 31.09
N ALA A 601 -12.18 -16.82 30.72
CA ALA A 601 -11.65 -16.90 29.35
C ALA A 601 -12.76 -17.26 28.34
N PRO A 602 -12.64 -16.85 27.05
CA PRO A 602 -13.52 -17.34 26.00
C PRO A 602 -13.26 -18.82 25.70
N ASP A 603 -14.12 -19.45 24.90
CA ASP A 603 -13.85 -20.79 24.36
C ASP A 603 -12.73 -20.73 23.33
N VAL A 604 -12.75 -19.70 22.45
CA VAL A 604 -11.79 -19.49 21.35
C VAL A 604 -11.25 -18.05 21.41
N ALA A 605 -9.95 -17.89 21.11
CA ALA A 605 -9.38 -16.58 20.80
C ALA A 605 -8.74 -16.60 19.41
N VAL A 606 -9.09 -15.62 18.59
CA VAL A 606 -8.66 -15.45 17.19
C VAL A 606 -7.71 -14.26 17.06
N GLY A 607 -6.62 -14.42 16.31
CA GLY A 607 -5.67 -13.34 16.03
C GLY A 607 -4.74 -13.00 17.19
N VAL A 608 -4.36 -13.99 18.02
CA VAL A 608 -3.36 -13.79 19.10
C VAL A 608 -1.94 -13.84 18.51
N ASN A 609 -1.02 -13.09 19.10
CA ASN A 609 0.37 -13.11 18.69
C ASN A 609 0.96 -14.53 18.69
N TYR A 610 1.61 -14.95 17.61
CA TYR A 610 2.14 -16.31 17.41
C TYR A 610 3.09 -16.81 18.51
N ALA A 611 3.69 -15.92 19.29
CA ALA A 611 4.56 -16.27 20.39
C ALA A 611 3.82 -16.56 21.71
N LEU A 612 2.56 -16.16 21.82
CA LEU A 612 1.76 -16.29 23.05
C LEU A 612 1.29 -17.72 23.33
N PRO A 613 0.90 -18.54 22.33
CA PRO A 613 0.39 -19.89 22.59
C PRO A 613 1.35 -20.75 23.39
N PHE A 614 2.66 -20.76 23.10
CA PHE A 614 3.64 -21.50 23.87
C PHE A 614 3.63 -21.15 25.37
N GLU A 615 3.59 -19.86 25.70
CA GLU A 615 3.62 -19.37 27.08
C GLU A 615 2.39 -19.76 27.89
N ILE A 616 1.26 -19.92 27.24
CA ILE A 616 -0.01 -20.35 27.87
C ILE A 616 -0.08 -21.88 27.91
N ALA A 617 0.27 -22.56 26.81
CA ALA A 617 0.20 -24.03 26.68
C ALA A 617 1.12 -24.76 27.67
N ILE A 618 2.35 -24.27 27.88
CA ILE A 618 3.29 -24.92 28.80
C ILE A 618 2.82 -24.86 30.25
N ARG A 619 1.83 -24.04 30.57
CA ARG A 619 1.15 -23.96 31.88
C ARG A 619 -0.14 -24.79 31.94
N GLY A 620 -0.45 -25.54 30.84
CA GLY A 620 -1.61 -26.42 30.76
C GLY A 620 -2.94 -25.69 30.58
N ALA A 621 -2.94 -24.47 29.98
CA ALA A 621 -4.16 -23.66 29.86
C ALA A 621 -4.75 -23.65 28.46
N LEU A 622 -4.13 -24.33 27.49
CA LEU A 622 -4.65 -24.49 26.14
C LEU A 622 -4.94 -25.96 25.83
N GLN A 623 -5.96 -26.19 24.99
CA GLN A 623 -6.28 -27.49 24.42
C GLN A 623 -5.20 -27.90 23.41
N ASP A 624 -4.72 -29.14 23.56
CA ASP A 624 -3.88 -29.77 22.54
C ASP A 624 -4.73 -30.09 21.31
N LEU A 625 -4.43 -29.45 20.19
CA LEU A 625 -5.22 -29.61 18.95
C LEU A 625 -4.95 -30.95 18.27
N THR A 626 -3.84 -31.64 18.57
CA THR A 626 -3.51 -32.97 18.03
C THR A 626 -4.43 -34.06 18.58
N GLU A 627 -5.21 -33.78 19.63
CA GLU A 627 -6.22 -34.71 20.18
C GLU A 627 -7.48 -34.79 19.32
N PHE A 628 -7.70 -33.88 18.36
CA PHE A 628 -8.84 -33.92 17.47
C PHE A 628 -8.56 -34.87 16.27
N ASP A 629 -9.49 -35.75 15.96
CA ASP A 629 -9.35 -36.83 14.99
C ASP A 629 -8.93 -36.36 13.57
N ASP A 630 -9.32 -35.17 13.16
CA ASP A 630 -9.08 -34.60 11.84
C ASP A 630 -8.02 -33.48 11.82
N PHE A 631 -7.25 -33.32 12.90
CA PHE A 631 -6.19 -32.30 12.99
C PHE A 631 -5.18 -32.44 11.84
N ASP A 632 -4.74 -33.67 11.53
CA ASP A 632 -3.75 -33.94 10.47
C ASP A 632 -4.19 -33.45 9.07
N GLU A 633 -5.49 -33.34 8.82
CA GLU A 633 -6.00 -32.80 7.57
C GLU A 633 -6.05 -31.26 7.60
N VAL A 634 -6.35 -30.69 8.77
CA VAL A 634 -6.46 -29.23 8.95
C VAL A 634 -5.08 -28.57 8.92
N GLN A 635 -4.08 -29.16 9.57
CA GLN A 635 -2.72 -28.61 9.60
C GLN A 635 -2.07 -28.44 8.22
N LYS A 636 -2.43 -29.30 7.24
CA LYS A 636 -1.89 -29.24 5.86
C LYS A 636 -2.25 -27.95 5.11
N ARG A 637 -3.17 -27.16 5.61
CA ARG A 637 -3.54 -25.86 5.03
C ARG A 637 -2.43 -24.81 5.18
N PHE A 638 -1.49 -25.03 6.09
CA PHE A 638 -0.50 -24.07 6.53
C PHE A 638 0.93 -24.56 6.26
N PRO A 639 1.88 -23.65 6.04
CA PRO A 639 3.30 -23.99 6.05
C PRO A 639 3.67 -24.66 7.39
N GLU A 640 4.39 -25.78 7.34
CA GLU A 640 4.76 -26.56 8.54
C GLU A 640 5.52 -25.69 9.56
N GLY A 641 6.41 -24.82 9.09
CA GLY A 641 7.21 -23.95 9.95
C GLY A 641 6.39 -22.97 10.81
N LEU A 642 5.13 -22.71 10.47
CA LEU A 642 4.26 -21.83 11.26
C LEU A 642 3.69 -22.53 12.53
N HIS A 643 3.69 -23.84 12.59
CA HIS A 643 3.29 -24.59 13.80
C HIS A 643 4.39 -24.65 14.87
N VAL A 644 5.64 -24.48 14.45
CA VAL A 644 6.82 -24.59 15.31
C VAL A 644 6.72 -23.78 16.61
N PRO A 645 6.34 -22.47 16.60
CA PRO A 645 6.30 -21.67 17.84
C PRO A 645 5.14 -22.03 18.78
N ALA A 646 4.13 -22.75 18.30
CA ALA A 646 2.98 -23.21 19.08
C ALA A 646 3.09 -24.66 19.56
N THR A 647 4.23 -25.30 19.32
CA THR A 647 4.49 -26.69 19.68
C THR A 647 5.07 -26.77 21.11
N VAL A 648 4.48 -27.61 21.95
CA VAL A 648 5.00 -27.95 23.28
C VAL A 648 5.10 -29.47 23.38
N LYS A 649 6.32 -29.98 23.44
CA LYS A 649 6.62 -31.41 23.31
C LYS A 649 6.08 -31.96 21.99
N ASP A 650 5.14 -32.89 22.03
CA ASP A 650 4.53 -33.53 20.85
C ASP A 650 3.16 -32.91 20.48
N GLY A 651 2.65 -31.97 21.27
CA GLY A 651 1.35 -31.32 21.08
C GLY A 651 1.44 -29.98 20.36
N ILE A 652 0.44 -29.65 19.57
CA ILE A 652 0.27 -28.37 18.89
C ILE A 652 -0.93 -27.63 19.46
N TYR A 653 -0.73 -26.39 19.93
CA TYR A 653 -1.66 -25.66 20.75
C TYR A 653 -2.27 -24.43 20.08
N ALA A 654 -1.99 -24.20 18.79
CA ALA A 654 -2.62 -23.15 18.01
C ALA A 654 -2.63 -23.48 16.53
N LEU A 655 -3.62 -22.97 15.81
CA LEU A 655 -3.61 -22.91 14.34
C LEU A 655 -3.11 -21.53 13.90
N PRO A 656 -2.24 -21.43 12.88
CA PRO A 656 -1.91 -20.15 12.26
C PRO A 656 -3.16 -19.44 11.72
N ASP A 657 -3.29 -18.13 11.92
CA ASP A 657 -4.37 -17.30 11.38
C ASP A 657 -3.89 -16.48 10.18
N THR A 658 -2.85 -15.68 10.42
CA THR A 658 -2.15 -14.94 9.38
C THR A 658 -0.69 -15.35 9.31
N MET A 659 -0.05 -15.08 8.18
CA MET A 659 1.39 -15.23 8.03
C MET A 659 2.05 -13.89 7.69
N ASN A 660 3.25 -13.68 8.20
CA ASN A 660 4.15 -12.68 7.69
C ASN A 660 5.01 -13.30 6.59
N PHE A 661 5.65 -12.46 5.80
CA PHE A 661 6.66 -12.89 4.83
C PHE A 661 7.81 -11.88 4.83
N TRP A 662 9.00 -12.36 4.59
CA TRP A 662 10.19 -11.52 4.44
C TRP A 662 10.73 -11.73 3.03
N VAL A 663 10.73 -10.65 2.24
CA VAL A 663 11.13 -10.65 0.83
C VAL A 663 12.06 -9.48 0.53
N LEU A 664 12.72 -9.53 -0.59
CA LEU A 664 13.51 -8.42 -1.10
C LEU A 664 12.57 -7.35 -1.69
N PHE A 665 12.67 -6.13 -1.20
CA PHE A 665 12.10 -4.93 -1.84
C PHE A 665 13.17 -4.25 -2.66
N TYR A 666 12.85 -3.84 -3.87
CA TYR A 666 13.81 -3.14 -4.72
C TYR A 666 13.18 -2.05 -5.59
N ARG A 667 13.95 -1.01 -5.86
CA ARG A 667 13.60 0.07 -6.77
C ARG A 667 14.03 -0.31 -8.18
N LYS A 668 13.07 -0.64 -9.05
CA LYS A 668 13.31 -1.00 -10.46
C LYS A 668 14.04 0.11 -11.20
N ASP A 669 13.54 1.34 -11.07
CA ASP A 669 14.12 2.52 -11.68
C ASP A 669 15.60 2.75 -11.31
N ILE A 670 15.96 2.45 -10.08
CA ILE A 670 17.34 2.60 -9.59
C ILE A 670 18.23 1.46 -10.09
N LEU A 671 17.80 0.21 -9.97
CA LEU A 671 18.58 -0.94 -10.44
C LEU A 671 18.82 -0.86 -11.95
N ASP A 672 17.80 -0.52 -12.74
CA ASP A 672 17.89 -0.31 -14.18
C ASP A 672 18.91 0.79 -14.51
N SER A 673 18.86 1.94 -13.79
CA SER A 673 19.80 3.04 -14.01
C SER A 673 21.26 2.70 -13.70
N LEU A 674 21.47 1.73 -12.78
CA LEU A 674 22.80 1.23 -12.40
C LEU A 674 23.25 0.03 -13.24
N GLY A 675 22.36 -0.54 -14.07
CA GLY A 675 22.61 -1.76 -14.83
C GLY A 675 22.83 -2.98 -13.94
N LEU A 676 22.19 -3.02 -12.76
CA LEU A 676 22.28 -4.11 -11.79
C LEU A 676 21.05 -5.00 -11.90
N PRO A 677 21.20 -6.33 -12.08
CA PRO A 677 20.08 -7.25 -11.97
C PRO A 677 19.56 -7.32 -10.52
N VAL A 678 18.37 -7.88 -10.32
CA VAL A 678 17.84 -8.17 -8.99
C VAL A 678 18.74 -9.20 -8.31
N PRO A 679 19.25 -8.97 -7.08
CA PRO A 679 20.15 -9.91 -6.45
C PRO A 679 19.40 -11.13 -5.91
N ASP A 680 19.92 -12.31 -6.21
CA ASP A 680 19.38 -13.61 -5.83
C ASP A 680 20.04 -14.20 -4.58
N THR A 681 21.29 -13.81 -4.32
CA THR A 681 22.07 -14.28 -3.18
C THR A 681 22.62 -13.13 -2.34
N LEU A 682 22.93 -13.42 -1.06
CA LEU A 682 23.57 -12.46 -0.17
C LEU A 682 24.96 -12.05 -0.69
N GLU A 683 25.65 -12.95 -1.40
CA GLU A 683 26.96 -12.66 -2.03
C GLU A 683 26.80 -11.63 -3.17
N GLN A 684 25.73 -11.73 -3.98
CA GLN A 684 25.42 -10.72 -4.98
C GLN A 684 25.10 -9.37 -4.32
N VAL A 685 24.32 -9.36 -3.23
CA VAL A 685 24.08 -8.13 -2.44
C VAL A 685 25.42 -7.51 -2.01
N LYS A 686 26.31 -8.29 -1.39
CA LYS A 686 27.63 -7.81 -0.98
C LYS A 686 28.43 -7.22 -2.17
N SER A 687 28.33 -7.83 -3.35
CA SER A 687 29.01 -7.35 -4.56
C SER A 687 28.46 -6.01 -5.08
N TYR A 688 27.17 -5.68 -4.82
CA TYR A 688 26.55 -4.41 -5.22
C TYR A 688 26.87 -3.25 -4.26
N LEU A 689 27.19 -3.55 -3.00
CA LEU A 689 27.42 -2.52 -1.99
C LEU A 689 28.47 -1.47 -2.38
N PRO A 690 29.62 -1.78 -3.00
CA PRO A 690 30.58 -0.76 -3.44
C PRO A 690 29.99 0.22 -4.47
N GLU A 691 29.17 -0.26 -5.40
CA GLU A 691 28.52 0.61 -6.42
C GLU A 691 27.44 1.48 -5.77
N LEU A 692 26.58 0.91 -4.92
CA LEU A 692 25.56 1.65 -4.19
C LEU A 692 26.19 2.73 -3.30
N GLN A 693 27.22 2.37 -2.52
CA GLN A 693 27.90 3.28 -1.59
C GLN A 693 28.61 4.41 -2.33
N ARG A 694 29.15 4.14 -3.51
CA ARG A 694 29.73 5.18 -4.39
C ARG A 694 28.70 6.23 -4.80
N LYS A 695 27.41 5.85 -4.86
CA LYS A 695 26.28 6.74 -5.16
C LYS A 695 25.62 7.34 -3.90
N GLY A 696 26.12 7.05 -2.71
CA GLY A 696 25.53 7.47 -1.44
C GLY A 696 24.38 6.58 -0.98
N MET A 697 24.12 5.48 -1.67
CA MET A 697 23.08 4.48 -1.39
C MET A 697 23.62 3.30 -0.58
N ASN A 698 22.75 2.47 -0.06
CA ASN A 698 23.13 1.24 0.64
C ASN A 698 22.03 0.18 0.55
N PHE A 699 22.23 -0.95 1.23
CA PHE A 699 21.26 -2.03 1.40
C PHE A 699 20.67 -1.98 2.81
N PHE A 700 19.40 -2.35 2.94
CA PHE A 700 18.75 -2.49 4.24
C PHE A 700 18.61 -3.95 4.65
N TYR A 701 19.14 -4.26 5.85
CA TYR A 701 18.89 -5.52 6.53
C TYR A 701 18.10 -5.25 7.83
N PRO A 702 17.10 -6.08 8.21
CA PRO A 702 16.11 -5.76 9.25
C PRO A 702 16.68 -5.43 10.64
N THR A 703 17.86 -5.99 11.01
CA THR A 703 18.50 -5.66 12.29
C THR A 703 18.78 -4.16 12.44
N ALA A 704 19.02 -3.44 11.36
CA ALA A 704 19.26 -2.00 11.39
C ALA A 704 18.01 -1.18 11.73
N GLY A 705 16.81 -1.69 11.44
CA GLY A 705 15.53 -1.06 11.79
C GLY A 705 15.11 -1.26 13.25
N MET A 706 15.83 -2.08 14.01
CA MET A 706 15.48 -2.45 15.38
C MET A 706 16.46 -1.81 16.38
N PRO A 707 16.13 -0.71 17.05
CA PRO A 707 17.10 0.01 17.91
C PRO A 707 17.46 -0.74 19.20
N GLY A 708 16.59 -1.62 19.69
CA GLY A 708 16.79 -2.38 20.93
C GLY A 708 17.02 -3.86 20.68
N LEU A 709 16.00 -4.67 20.95
CA LEU A 709 16.02 -6.12 20.73
C LEU A 709 16.05 -6.44 19.23
N LYS A 710 17.02 -7.25 18.78
CA LYS A 710 17.03 -7.86 17.45
C LYS A 710 16.25 -9.16 17.55
N THR A 711 15.05 -9.18 17.00
CA THR A 711 14.15 -10.34 17.05
C THR A 711 14.66 -11.50 16.20
N PHE A 712 14.13 -12.70 16.43
CA PHE A 712 14.44 -13.87 15.62
C PHE A 712 14.17 -13.62 14.13
N ALA A 713 13.11 -12.91 13.76
CA ALA A 713 12.82 -12.56 12.38
C ALA A 713 13.99 -11.88 11.64
N SER A 714 14.90 -11.21 12.38
CA SER A 714 16.06 -10.54 11.80
C SER A 714 17.38 -11.27 12.00
N THR A 715 17.47 -12.20 12.97
CA THR A 715 18.74 -12.89 13.32
C THR A 715 18.74 -14.34 12.87
N MET A 716 17.60 -15.01 12.83
CA MET A 716 17.45 -16.40 12.45
C MET A 716 17.80 -16.67 10.97
N PRO A 717 17.35 -15.85 9.98
CA PRO A 717 17.46 -16.22 8.57
C PRO A 717 18.90 -16.60 8.15
N ILE A 718 19.88 -15.73 8.37
CA ILE A 718 21.27 -16.01 7.96
C ILE A 718 21.87 -17.21 8.71
N ILE A 719 21.43 -17.47 9.96
CA ILE A 719 21.90 -18.63 10.73
C ILE A 719 21.39 -19.91 10.06
N TYR A 720 20.10 -20.02 9.78
CA TYR A 720 19.51 -21.19 9.12
C TYR A 720 20.01 -21.39 7.70
N GLN A 721 20.13 -20.32 6.91
CA GLN A 721 20.68 -20.35 5.55
C GLN A 721 22.15 -20.85 5.51
N ASN A 722 22.87 -20.83 6.62
CA ASN A 722 24.20 -21.46 6.75
C ASN A 722 24.13 -22.87 7.35
N GLY A 723 22.96 -23.49 7.48
CA GLY A 723 22.81 -24.79 8.15
C GLY A 723 23.00 -24.77 9.66
N GLY A 724 22.96 -23.56 10.26
CA GLY A 724 23.10 -23.42 11.71
C GLY A 724 21.81 -23.71 12.46
N HIS A 725 21.91 -23.96 13.77
CA HIS A 725 20.77 -24.28 14.64
C HIS A 725 20.86 -23.47 15.94
N PHE A 726 19.74 -23.41 16.67
CA PHE A 726 19.67 -22.69 17.93
C PHE A 726 19.80 -23.59 19.16
N TYR A 727 19.45 -24.87 19.04
CA TYR A 727 19.54 -25.87 20.10
C TYR A 727 20.51 -26.95 19.72
N GLY A 728 21.35 -27.37 20.67
CA GLY A 728 22.31 -28.46 20.48
C GLY A 728 21.68 -29.83 20.77
N ASP A 729 22.45 -30.92 20.62
CA ASP A 729 21.99 -32.30 20.79
C ASP A 729 21.34 -32.58 22.16
N THR A 730 21.54 -31.73 23.14
CA THR A 730 20.98 -31.85 24.49
C THR A 730 20.17 -30.63 24.83
N ILE A 731 18.87 -30.84 25.17
CA ILE A 731 18.02 -29.73 25.63
C ILE A 731 18.70 -28.94 26.78
N GLY A 732 18.56 -27.62 26.74
CA GLY A 732 19.23 -26.74 27.69
C GLY A 732 20.62 -26.27 27.25
N ARG A 733 21.12 -26.75 26.10
CA ARG A 733 22.32 -26.22 25.46
C ARG A 733 21.97 -25.59 24.14
N THR A 734 22.42 -24.37 23.94
CA THR A 734 22.31 -23.70 22.65
C THR A 734 23.39 -24.17 21.68
N ALA A 735 23.00 -24.27 20.39
CA ALA A 735 23.93 -24.54 19.29
C ALA A 735 24.57 -23.25 18.73
N LEU A 736 24.32 -22.09 19.32
CA LEU A 736 24.87 -20.79 18.86
C LEU A 736 26.39 -20.75 18.74
N ASN A 737 27.12 -21.61 19.50
CA ASN A 737 28.58 -21.75 19.46
C ASN A 737 29.07 -22.91 18.57
N GLU A 738 28.23 -23.56 17.82
CA GLU A 738 28.56 -24.56 16.79
C GLU A 738 28.98 -23.89 15.48
N GLU A 739 29.71 -24.62 14.62
CA GLU A 739 30.45 -24.03 13.49
C GLU A 739 29.49 -23.31 12.49
N ALA A 740 28.41 -23.95 12.07
CA ALA A 740 27.44 -23.39 11.13
C ALA A 740 26.72 -22.15 11.71
N SER A 741 26.29 -22.20 12.98
CA SER A 741 25.66 -21.07 13.65
C SER A 741 26.62 -19.89 13.87
N ILE A 742 27.89 -20.19 14.15
CA ILE A 742 28.97 -19.19 14.22
C ILE A 742 29.18 -18.53 12.87
N GLU A 743 29.17 -19.28 11.78
CA GLU A 743 29.30 -18.74 10.42
C GLU A 743 28.15 -17.82 10.07
N GLY A 744 26.92 -18.25 10.35
CA GLY A 744 25.72 -17.39 10.15
C GLY A 744 25.80 -16.09 10.95
N MET A 745 26.14 -16.16 12.24
CA MET A 745 26.33 -14.96 13.07
C MET A 745 27.50 -14.08 12.60
N ARG A 746 28.55 -14.66 12.07
CA ARG A 746 29.66 -13.92 11.48
C ARG A 746 29.22 -13.16 10.25
N GLN A 747 28.59 -13.83 9.29
CA GLN A 747 28.10 -13.19 8.07
C GLN A 747 27.13 -12.07 8.38
N LEU A 748 26.21 -12.26 9.33
CA LEU A 748 25.27 -11.22 9.77
C LEU A 748 26.00 -9.98 10.30
N THR A 749 26.98 -10.16 11.18
CA THR A 749 27.70 -9.02 11.80
C THR A 749 28.68 -8.36 10.84
N GLU A 750 29.27 -9.10 9.89
CA GLU A 750 30.17 -8.58 8.86
C GLU A 750 29.50 -7.65 7.88
N LEU A 751 28.19 -7.80 7.60
CA LEU A 751 27.43 -6.84 6.79
C LEU A 751 27.62 -5.41 7.31
N PHE A 752 27.72 -5.24 8.62
CA PHE A 752 27.83 -3.94 9.27
C PHE A 752 29.28 -3.55 9.56
N THR A 753 30.11 -4.50 10.02
CA THR A 753 31.48 -4.22 10.46
C THR A 753 32.50 -4.20 9.33
N ILE A 754 32.24 -4.93 8.23
CA ILE A 754 33.15 -5.03 7.06
C ILE A 754 32.56 -4.34 5.86
N TYR A 755 31.29 -4.65 5.51
CA TYR A 755 30.64 -4.13 4.32
C TYR A 755 30.00 -2.74 4.51
N ASN A 756 30.14 -2.16 5.70
CA ASN A 756 29.79 -0.77 6.00
C ASN A 756 28.30 -0.44 5.75
N MET A 757 27.41 -1.38 6.07
CA MET A 757 25.98 -1.11 6.09
C MET A 757 25.61 -0.20 7.28
N PRO A 758 24.51 0.57 7.18
CA PRO A 758 24.10 1.46 8.28
C PRO A 758 23.68 0.66 9.52
N TYR A 759 24.24 1.00 10.68
CA TYR A 759 23.93 0.31 11.96
C TYR A 759 22.53 0.57 12.46
N GLU A 760 21.97 1.72 12.10
CA GLU A 760 20.64 2.18 12.51
C GLU A 760 19.94 2.87 11.33
N VAL A 761 18.73 2.41 11.06
CA VAL A 761 17.86 2.93 10.02
C VAL A 761 16.54 3.29 10.69
N PRO A 762 16.30 4.58 10.97
CA PRO A 762 15.09 5.03 11.68
C PRO A 762 13.78 4.65 10.98
N SER A 763 13.80 4.60 9.65
CA SER A 763 12.66 4.20 8.82
C SER A 763 13.15 3.70 7.47
N PHE A 764 13.08 2.39 7.23
CA PHE A 764 13.36 1.83 5.92
C PHE A 764 12.39 2.35 4.87
N TYR A 765 11.09 2.42 5.19
CA TYR A 765 10.07 2.98 4.32
C TYR A 765 10.44 4.38 3.78
N GLN A 766 10.87 5.30 4.66
CA GLN A 766 11.26 6.63 4.23
C GLN A 766 12.54 6.60 3.37
N GLN A 767 13.53 5.76 3.73
CA GLN A 767 14.79 5.69 3.01
C GLN A 767 14.70 4.89 1.70
N PHE A 768 13.71 4.03 1.57
CA PHE A 768 13.34 3.40 0.31
C PHE A 768 12.68 4.40 -0.66
N ARG A 769 11.81 5.26 -0.15
CA ARG A 769 11.20 6.34 -0.92
C ARG A 769 12.23 7.37 -1.38
N ASP A 770 13.17 7.74 -0.51
CA ASP A 770 14.19 8.75 -0.79
C ASP A 770 15.41 8.23 -1.56
N THR A 771 15.39 6.96 -1.97
CA THR A 771 16.45 6.27 -2.73
C THR A 771 17.76 6.00 -1.99
N SER A 772 17.88 6.38 -0.72
CA SER A 772 19.12 6.10 0.05
C SER A 772 19.29 4.61 0.37
N LEU A 773 18.18 3.87 0.46
CA LEU A 773 18.16 2.41 0.58
C LEU A 773 17.26 1.80 -0.49
N PRO A 774 17.72 1.76 -1.76
CA PRO A 774 16.88 1.32 -2.88
C PRO A 774 16.62 -0.19 -2.92
N ILE A 775 17.32 -0.96 -2.09
CA ILE A 775 17.20 -2.41 -1.97
C ILE A 775 17.23 -2.77 -0.47
N GLY A 776 16.35 -3.67 -0.05
CA GLY A 776 16.37 -4.16 1.34
C GLY A 776 15.37 -5.28 1.59
N ILE A 777 15.59 -6.03 2.67
CA ILE A 777 14.71 -7.11 3.12
C ILE A 777 13.68 -6.51 4.08
N SER A 778 12.39 -6.75 3.83
CA SER A 778 11.30 -6.32 4.72
C SER A 778 10.08 -7.23 4.57
N ASP A 779 9.00 -6.84 5.23
CA ASP A 779 7.86 -7.69 5.55
C ASP A 779 6.52 -7.15 5.01
N TYR A 780 5.44 -7.84 5.35
CA TYR A 780 4.06 -7.47 5.02
C TYR A 780 3.73 -6.02 5.39
N PHE A 781 4.20 -5.52 6.54
CA PHE A 781 3.92 -4.14 6.95
C PHE A 781 4.52 -3.13 5.96
N MET A 782 5.78 -3.34 5.57
CA MET A 782 6.44 -2.50 4.55
C MET A 782 5.71 -2.59 3.20
N TYR A 783 5.25 -3.79 2.81
CA TYR A 783 4.49 -4.00 1.59
C TYR A 783 3.23 -3.14 1.57
N ASN A 784 2.41 -3.25 2.63
CA ASN A 784 1.16 -2.50 2.75
C ASN A 784 1.40 -0.99 2.81
N MET A 785 2.41 -0.53 3.55
CA MET A 785 2.80 0.87 3.61
C MET A 785 3.22 1.41 2.23
N THR A 786 4.05 0.69 1.50
CA THR A 786 4.55 1.13 0.19
C THR A 786 3.44 1.14 -0.86
N LEU A 787 2.56 0.15 -0.82
CA LEU A 787 1.41 0.05 -1.73
C LEU A 787 0.42 1.22 -1.57
N ASN A 788 0.22 1.71 -0.33
CA ASN A 788 -0.87 2.63 0.00
C ASN A 788 -0.41 4.06 0.29
N ALA A 789 0.82 4.27 0.76
CA ALA A 789 1.28 5.55 1.29
C ALA A 789 2.50 6.14 0.55
N ALA A 790 2.92 5.56 -0.59
CA ALA A 790 4.03 6.03 -1.40
C ALA A 790 3.63 6.24 -2.88
N PRO A 791 2.68 7.14 -3.17
CA PRO A 791 2.18 7.33 -4.53
C PRO A 791 3.24 7.81 -5.52
N GLU A 792 4.26 8.53 -5.04
CA GLU A 792 5.35 9.05 -5.88
C GLU A 792 6.29 7.96 -6.45
N ILE A 793 6.28 6.77 -5.85
CA ILE A 793 7.08 5.62 -6.31
C ILE A 793 6.22 4.43 -6.76
N ALA A 794 4.92 4.60 -6.90
CA ALA A 794 3.94 3.51 -7.10
C ALA A 794 4.34 2.51 -8.18
N ASN A 795 4.99 2.94 -9.26
CA ASN A 795 5.38 2.07 -10.38
C ASN A 795 6.90 1.82 -10.47
N SER A 796 7.65 2.27 -9.47
CA SER A 796 9.11 2.26 -9.48
C SER A 796 9.71 1.17 -8.61
N TRP A 797 8.91 0.34 -7.96
CA TRP A 797 9.37 -0.71 -7.06
C TRP A 797 8.74 -2.06 -7.38
N ASP A 798 9.35 -3.10 -6.84
CA ASP A 798 8.86 -4.47 -6.93
C ASP A 798 9.40 -5.30 -5.77
N ILE A 799 8.98 -6.55 -5.66
CA ILE A 799 9.50 -7.53 -4.70
C ILE A 799 10.12 -8.73 -5.42
N ALA A 800 11.07 -9.39 -4.76
CA ALA A 800 11.66 -10.64 -5.19
C ALA A 800 11.89 -11.54 -3.98
N LEU A 801 12.25 -12.81 -4.22
CA LEU A 801 12.62 -13.74 -3.16
C LEU A 801 13.72 -13.16 -2.26
N MET A 802 13.71 -13.51 -0.99
CA MET A 802 14.76 -13.15 -0.07
C MET A 802 16.13 -13.65 -0.59
N PRO A 803 17.15 -12.79 -0.69
CA PRO A 803 18.49 -13.24 -1.10
C PRO A 803 19.02 -14.33 -0.16
N GLY A 804 19.28 -15.50 -0.72
CA GLY A 804 19.69 -16.67 0.03
C GLY A 804 21.21 -16.88 0.07
N ILE A 805 21.61 -17.99 0.65
CA ILE A 805 22.99 -18.48 0.71
C ILE A 805 23.04 -19.82 -0.01
N GLU A 806 24.00 -19.97 -0.94
CA GLU A 806 24.23 -21.21 -1.67
C GLU A 806 24.83 -22.26 -0.75
N ASN A 807 24.20 -23.43 -0.63
CA ASN A 807 24.70 -24.56 0.14
C ASN A 807 25.75 -25.38 -0.64
N GLU A 808 26.28 -26.46 -0.03
CA GLU A 808 27.32 -27.29 -0.65
C GLU A 808 26.82 -28.04 -1.91
N GLU A 809 25.53 -28.26 -2.04
CA GLU A 809 24.87 -28.89 -3.19
C GLU A 809 24.63 -27.92 -4.35
N GLY A 810 24.83 -26.60 -4.12
CA GLY A 810 24.57 -25.53 -5.10
C GLY A 810 23.13 -25.05 -5.12
N GLU A 811 22.34 -25.38 -4.11
CA GLU A 811 20.98 -24.88 -3.91
C GLU A 811 21.00 -23.57 -3.08
N ILE A 812 20.11 -22.65 -3.36
CA ILE A 812 20.03 -21.36 -2.65
C ILE A 812 18.99 -21.48 -1.54
N GLU A 813 19.45 -21.54 -0.31
CA GLU A 813 18.60 -21.56 0.87
C GLU A 813 18.12 -20.15 1.23
N ARG A 814 16.79 -19.99 1.44
CA ARG A 814 16.13 -18.69 1.61
C ARG A 814 15.32 -18.61 2.91
N TRP A 815 15.69 -19.40 3.92
CA TRP A 815 14.97 -19.46 5.19
C TRP A 815 14.63 -18.08 5.73
N SER A 816 13.37 -17.88 6.11
CA SER A 816 12.83 -16.65 6.67
C SER A 816 11.78 -16.93 7.73
N ALA A 817 11.55 -15.97 8.62
CA ALA A 817 10.45 -16.01 9.57
C ALA A 817 9.09 -15.76 8.89
N GLY A 818 8.02 -16.32 9.43
CA GLY A 818 6.67 -16.17 8.89
C GLY A 818 5.57 -16.03 9.94
N GLY A 819 5.91 -16.16 11.22
CA GLY A 819 4.94 -16.08 12.30
C GLY A 819 4.31 -14.69 12.42
N ALA A 820 2.97 -14.63 12.47
CA ALA A 820 2.22 -13.40 12.70
C ALA A 820 1.19 -13.60 13.81
N GLU A 821 0.05 -14.21 13.52
CA GLU A 821 -1.03 -14.40 14.50
C GLU A 821 -1.60 -15.81 14.41
N SER A 822 -2.18 -16.27 15.51
CA SER A 822 -2.66 -17.63 15.69
C SER A 822 -4.04 -17.65 16.36
N ASN A 823 -4.71 -18.80 16.27
CA ASN A 823 -6.00 -19.09 16.86
C ASN A 823 -5.85 -20.19 17.92
N ILE A 824 -6.45 -20.02 19.10
CA ILE A 824 -6.31 -20.93 20.25
C ILE A 824 -7.66 -21.33 20.83
N ILE A 825 -7.69 -22.53 21.43
CA ILE A 825 -8.80 -23.05 22.25
C ILE A 825 -8.30 -23.15 23.70
N PHE A 826 -9.11 -22.69 24.66
CA PHE A 826 -8.75 -22.81 26.07
C PHE A 826 -9.08 -24.20 26.62
N GLU A 827 -8.18 -24.74 27.47
CA GLU A 827 -8.34 -26.05 28.10
C GLU A 827 -9.59 -26.15 28.98
N ASP A 828 -9.94 -25.07 29.67
CA ASP A 828 -11.11 -25.01 30.54
C ASP A 828 -12.44 -24.84 29.79
N SER A 829 -12.44 -24.75 28.45
CA SER A 829 -13.68 -24.66 27.67
C SER A 829 -14.51 -25.95 27.81
N ALA A 830 -15.79 -25.78 28.10
CA ALA A 830 -16.75 -26.87 28.11
C ALA A 830 -17.26 -27.25 26.70
N LYS A 831 -16.87 -26.49 25.66
CA LYS A 831 -17.36 -26.55 24.28
C LYS A 831 -16.20 -26.81 23.29
N LYS A 832 -15.26 -27.69 23.64
CA LYS A 832 -14.04 -27.93 22.86
C LYS A 832 -14.33 -28.40 21.43
N GLU A 833 -15.32 -29.28 21.25
CA GLU A 833 -15.70 -29.77 19.92
C GLU A 833 -16.32 -28.65 19.07
N GLU A 834 -17.20 -27.83 19.62
CA GLU A 834 -17.77 -26.68 18.93
C GLU A 834 -16.70 -25.63 18.60
N ALA A 835 -15.74 -25.46 19.49
CA ALA A 835 -14.59 -24.57 19.28
C ALA A 835 -13.69 -25.07 18.15
N TRP A 836 -13.44 -26.38 18.07
CA TRP A 836 -12.70 -26.99 17.00
C TRP A 836 -13.44 -26.89 15.66
N GLU A 837 -14.74 -27.17 15.63
CA GLU A 837 -15.57 -26.98 14.42
C GLU A 837 -15.51 -25.54 13.92
N PHE A 838 -15.51 -24.57 14.83
CA PHE A 838 -15.37 -23.15 14.46
C PHE A 838 -13.99 -22.86 13.87
N LEU A 839 -12.88 -23.33 14.44
CA LEU A 839 -11.54 -23.11 13.91
C LEU A 839 -11.32 -23.78 12.56
N LYS A 840 -11.87 -25.01 12.36
CA LYS A 840 -11.85 -25.70 11.05
C LYS A 840 -12.56 -24.89 9.98
N TRP A 841 -13.75 -24.39 10.30
CA TRP A 841 -14.52 -23.56 9.39
C TRP A 841 -13.79 -22.24 9.12
N TRP A 842 -13.35 -21.54 10.15
CA TRP A 842 -12.67 -20.24 10.00
C TRP A 842 -11.41 -20.36 9.13
N SER A 843 -10.62 -21.39 9.35
CA SER A 843 -9.37 -21.61 8.61
C SER A 843 -9.54 -22.27 7.25
N SER A 844 -10.79 -22.57 6.80
CA SER A 844 -11.03 -23.21 5.51
C SER A 844 -10.75 -22.28 4.34
N THR A 845 -10.35 -22.84 3.21
CA THR A 845 -9.99 -22.10 1.99
C THR A 845 -11.12 -21.18 1.53
N ASP A 846 -12.35 -21.69 1.42
CA ASP A 846 -13.49 -20.91 0.95
C ASP A 846 -13.82 -19.73 1.87
N VAL A 847 -13.75 -19.93 3.20
CA VAL A 847 -14.05 -18.89 4.19
C VAL A 847 -12.97 -17.81 4.21
N GLN A 848 -11.71 -18.20 4.13
CA GLN A 848 -10.59 -17.27 4.09
C GLN A 848 -10.59 -16.42 2.81
N ILE A 849 -10.91 -17.01 1.66
CA ILE A 849 -11.11 -16.30 0.38
C ILE A 849 -12.30 -15.33 0.50
N ALA A 850 -13.45 -15.82 0.97
CA ALA A 850 -14.63 -14.98 1.13
C ALA A 850 -14.38 -13.82 2.08
N PHE A 851 -13.72 -14.06 3.21
CA PHE A 851 -13.36 -13.03 4.18
C PHE A 851 -12.42 -11.97 3.58
N GLY A 852 -11.32 -12.37 2.96
CA GLY A 852 -10.35 -11.46 2.38
C GLY A 852 -10.93 -10.64 1.22
N ASN A 853 -11.74 -11.27 0.34
CA ASN A 853 -12.44 -10.59 -0.74
C ASN A 853 -13.45 -9.58 -0.20
N ASN A 854 -14.28 -9.96 0.78
CA ASN A 854 -15.27 -9.07 1.37
C ASN A 854 -14.61 -7.89 2.08
N LEU A 855 -13.50 -8.13 2.79
CA LEU A 855 -12.73 -7.11 3.49
C LEU A 855 -12.16 -6.08 2.50
N GLN A 856 -11.48 -6.54 1.45
CA GLN A 856 -10.86 -5.65 0.47
C GLN A 856 -11.90 -4.95 -0.41
N THR A 857 -12.97 -5.64 -0.83
CA THR A 857 -14.05 -5.05 -1.62
C THR A 857 -14.79 -3.96 -0.85
N THR A 858 -14.98 -4.14 0.47
CA THR A 858 -15.72 -3.17 1.30
C THR A 858 -14.86 -2.01 1.76
N TYR A 859 -13.60 -2.27 2.14
CA TYR A 859 -12.78 -1.28 2.85
C TYR A 859 -11.55 -0.82 2.05
N GLY A 860 -11.21 -1.46 0.94
CA GLY A 860 -10.15 -1.06 0.01
C GLY A 860 -8.86 -1.85 0.16
N LYS A 861 -7.91 -1.51 -0.72
CA LYS A 861 -6.62 -2.22 -0.84
C LYS A 861 -5.72 -2.12 0.40
N GLU A 862 -5.99 -1.18 1.31
CA GLU A 862 -5.31 -1.09 2.60
C GLU A 862 -5.69 -2.21 3.58
N TYR A 863 -6.77 -2.94 3.29
CA TYR A 863 -7.27 -4.08 4.06
C TYR A 863 -6.95 -5.43 3.39
N ILE A 864 -5.83 -5.49 2.68
CA ILE A 864 -5.38 -6.72 2.05
C ILE A 864 -5.14 -7.81 3.12
N TRP A 865 -5.68 -9.03 2.89
CA TRP A 865 -5.63 -10.12 3.86
C TRP A 865 -4.44 -11.04 3.59
N ASN A 866 -3.67 -11.34 4.63
CA ASN A 866 -2.48 -12.19 4.59
C ASN A 866 -2.71 -13.52 5.33
N THR A 867 -3.74 -14.27 4.94
CA THR A 867 -4.07 -15.57 5.54
C THR A 867 -2.87 -16.51 5.56
N ALA A 868 -2.76 -17.33 6.60
CA ALA A 868 -1.78 -18.41 6.65
C ALA A 868 -2.19 -19.65 5.84
N ASN A 869 -3.44 -19.76 5.40
CA ASN A 869 -3.89 -20.82 4.51
C ASN A 869 -3.39 -20.58 3.08
N ILE A 870 -2.45 -21.41 2.61
CA ILE A 870 -1.75 -21.23 1.33
C ILE A 870 -2.70 -21.29 0.14
N GLU A 871 -3.61 -22.28 0.11
CA GLU A 871 -4.59 -22.41 -0.97
C GLU A 871 -5.54 -21.21 -1.00
N ALA A 872 -5.93 -20.70 0.16
CA ALA A 872 -6.73 -19.49 0.24
C ALA A 872 -5.95 -18.26 -0.23
N PHE A 873 -4.66 -18.16 0.11
CA PHE A 873 -3.82 -17.05 -0.31
C PHE A 873 -3.72 -16.94 -1.84
N GLU A 874 -3.66 -18.07 -2.55
CA GLU A 874 -3.73 -18.10 -4.03
C GLU A 874 -5.00 -17.46 -4.56
N GLY A 875 -6.14 -17.66 -3.89
CA GLY A 875 -7.45 -17.10 -4.27
C GLY A 875 -7.67 -15.62 -3.91
N LEU A 876 -6.77 -15.02 -3.13
CA LEU A 876 -6.92 -13.63 -2.67
C LEU A 876 -6.50 -12.60 -3.74
N PRO A 877 -7.05 -11.37 -3.71
CA PRO A 877 -6.83 -10.33 -4.71
C PRO A 877 -5.51 -9.56 -4.48
N TRP A 878 -4.40 -10.29 -4.47
CA TRP A 878 -3.06 -9.74 -4.50
C TRP A 878 -2.61 -9.53 -5.95
N ALA A 879 -1.72 -8.55 -6.19
CA ALA A 879 -1.08 -8.41 -7.50
C ALA A 879 -0.37 -9.73 -7.87
N THR A 880 -0.68 -10.28 -9.04
CA THR A 880 -0.30 -11.65 -9.40
C THR A 880 1.21 -11.91 -9.30
N ASN A 881 2.04 -10.97 -9.78
CA ASN A 881 3.49 -11.13 -9.70
C ASN A 881 3.99 -11.17 -8.25
N HIS A 882 3.47 -10.29 -7.39
CA HIS A 882 3.83 -10.24 -5.97
C HIS A 882 3.32 -11.49 -5.24
N LYS A 883 2.10 -11.94 -5.55
CA LYS A 883 1.52 -13.17 -4.99
C LYS A 883 2.41 -14.38 -5.28
N ASN A 884 2.89 -14.54 -6.51
CA ASN A 884 3.76 -15.65 -6.90
C ASN A 884 5.08 -15.63 -6.12
N VAL A 885 5.70 -14.46 -5.96
CA VAL A 885 6.93 -14.31 -5.15
C VAL A 885 6.69 -14.69 -3.70
N ILE A 886 5.56 -14.26 -3.11
CA ILE A 886 5.23 -14.57 -1.72
C ILE A 886 4.99 -16.06 -1.56
N LEU A 887 4.23 -16.70 -2.45
CA LEU A 887 3.96 -18.14 -2.41
C LEU A 887 5.24 -18.96 -2.53
N GLU A 888 6.14 -18.63 -3.45
CA GLU A 888 7.43 -19.29 -3.56
C GLU A 888 8.29 -19.08 -2.30
N GLN A 889 8.25 -17.89 -1.67
CA GLN A 889 8.95 -17.64 -0.42
C GLN A 889 8.37 -18.45 0.75
N THR A 890 7.08 -18.84 0.73
CA THR A 890 6.47 -19.62 1.83
C THR A 890 7.04 -21.04 1.94
N GLU A 891 7.65 -21.59 0.90
CA GLU A 891 8.38 -22.85 0.93
C GLU A 891 9.60 -22.79 1.87
N TRP A 892 10.10 -21.58 2.15
CA TRP A 892 11.25 -21.28 2.99
C TRP A 892 10.87 -20.64 4.34
N VAL A 893 9.59 -20.76 4.74
CA VAL A 893 9.12 -20.17 6.00
C VAL A 893 9.30 -21.16 7.15
N THR A 894 9.97 -20.72 8.19
CA THR A 894 10.05 -21.45 9.45
C THR A 894 10.18 -20.47 10.63
N GLU A 895 10.11 -21.00 11.85
CA GLU A 895 10.29 -20.25 13.08
C GLU A 895 11.29 -20.96 14.01
N VAL A 896 11.80 -20.20 14.98
CA VAL A 896 12.64 -20.79 16.01
C VAL A 896 11.77 -21.57 17.00
N PRO A 897 12.04 -22.89 17.21
CA PRO A 897 11.29 -23.68 18.20
C PRO A 897 11.39 -23.05 19.59
N ARG A 898 10.29 -23.15 20.36
CA ARG A 898 10.24 -22.61 21.69
C ARG A 898 10.41 -23.70 22.75
N VAL A 899 11.26 -23.40 23.72
CA VAL A 899 11.51 -24.25 24.89
C VAL A 899 11.44 -23.37 26.15
N PRO A 900 11.33 -23.97 27.35
CA PRO A 900 11.41 -23.21 28.59
C PRO A 900 12.65 -22.32 28.65
N GLY A 901 12.47 -21.00 28.67
CA GLY A 901 13.56 -20.02 28.66
C GLY A 901 14.04 -19.51 27.29
N SER A 902 13.34 -19.83 26.21
CA SER A 902 13.67 -19.39 24.83
C SER A 902 13.70 -17.86 24.66
N TYR A 903 12.97 -17.09 25.46
CA TYR A 903 13.09 -15.63 25.49
C TYR A 903 14.51 -15.13 25.76
N MET A 904 15.30 -15.92 26.51
CA MET A 904 16.71 -15.61 26.79
C MET A 904 17.57 -15.85 25.54
N LEU A 905 17.24 -16.83 24.73
CA LEU A 905 17.95 -17.12 23.48
C LEU A 905 17.88 -15.90 22.56
N GLU A 906 16.68 -15.41 22.27
CA GLU A 906 16.48 -14.22 21.44
C GLU A 906 17.22 -12.99 22.01
N ARG A 907 17.07 -12.74 23.31
CA ARG A 907 17.70 -11.60 23.98
C ARG A 907 19.24 -11.66 23.93
N GLU A 908 19.84 -12.81 24.19
CA GLU A 908 21.30 -12.91 24.24
C GLU A 908 21.95 -12.96 22.85
N ILE A 909 21.26 -13.47 21.83
CA ILE A 909 21.65 -13.29 20.40
C ILE A 909 21.66 -11.81 20.05
N SER A 910 20.61 -11.09 20.40
CA SER A 910 20.53 -9.63 20.21
C SER A 910 21.66 -8.90 20.96
N ASN A 911 21.95 -9.28 22.20
CA ASN A 911 23.05 -8.70 22.98
C ASN A 911 24.42 -9.00 22.35
N ALA A 912 24.66 -10.22 21.86
CA ALA A 912 25.87 -10.57 21.16
C ALA A 912 26.04 -9.74 19.88
N TYR A 913 24.99 -9.64 19.06
CA TYR A 913 24.99 -8.80 17.88
C TYR A 913 25.35 -7.34 18.22
N ASN A 914 24.65 -6.73 19.19
CA ASN A 914 24.88 -5.34 19.58
C ASN A 914 26.32 -5.14 20.11
N SER A 915 26.82 -6.05 20.95
CA SER A 915 28.19 -5.96 21.46
C SER A 915 29.26 -6.04 20.35
N ILE A 916 29.04 -6.88 19.34
CA ILE A 916 29.95 -7.01 18.19
C ILE A 916 29.87 -5.77 17.29
N VAL A 917 28.65 -5.38 16.89
CA VAL A 917 28.44 -4.38 15.85
C VAL A 917 28.58 -2.96 16.39
N LEU A 918 28.07 -2.68 17.60
CA LEU A 918 28.03 -1.32 18.15
C LEU A 918 29.19 -1.04 19.09
N ASP A 919 29.56 -2.02 19.95
CA ASP A 919 30.62 -1.84 20.97
C ASP A 919 32.00 -2.31 20.49
N GLY A 920 32.09 -3.03 19.35
CA GLY A 920 33.33 -3.55 18.79
C GLY A 920 33.94 -4.66 19.63
N GLU A 921 33.13 -5.40 20.42
CA GLU A 921 33.59 -6.54 21.23
C GLU A 921 34.09 -7.68 20.35
N ASN A 922 35.03 -8.45 20.88
CA ASN A 922 35.52 -9.61 20.16
C ASN A 922 34.40 -10.62 19.90
N PHE A 923 34.23 -11.01 18.63
CA PHE A 923 33.15 -11.89 18.15
C PHE A 923 33.02 -13.16 19.01
N ARG A 924 34.13 -13.90 19.20
CA ARG A 924 34.12 -15.16 19.95
C ARG A 924 33.72 -14.95 21.41
N THR A 925 34.23 -13.90 22.04
CA THR A 925 33.88 -13.54 23.41
C THR A 925 32.40 -13.27 23.58
N ALA A 926 31.82 -12.52 22.67
CA ALA A 926 30.39 -12.19 22.71
C ALA A 926 29.51 -13.45 22.56
N ILE A 927 29.80 -14.33 21.61
CA ILE A 927 29.07 -15.59 21.39
C ILE A 927 29.20 -16.53 22.58
N ASP A 928 30.42 -16.74 23.14
CA ASP A 928 30.64 -17.61 24.29
C ASP A 928 29.90 -17.09 25.54
N LEU A 929 29.83 -15.78 25.73
CA LEU A 929 29.10 -15.17 26.85
C LEU A 929 27.59 -15.34 26.67
N ALA A 930 27.06 -15.11 25.47
CA ALA A 930 25.67 -15.34 25.15
C ALA A 930 25.26 -16.80 25.38
N SER A 931 26.04 -17.76 24.86
CA SER A 931 25.77 -19.19 25.01
C SER A 931 25.72 -19.61 26.49
N LYS A 932 26.63 -19.11 27.33
CA LYS A 932 26.63 -19.39 28.78
C LYS A 932 25.37 -18.84 29.48
N ARG A 933 24.91 -17.66 29.09
CA ARG A 933 23.72 -17.03 29.68
C ARG A 933 22.45 -17.76 29.26
N ILE A 934 22.35 -18.12 27.97
CA ILE A 934 21.24 -18.90 27.43
C ILE A 934 21.11 -20.22 28.17
N ASN A 935 22.19 -21.02 28.20
CA ASN A 935 22.20 -22.33 28.86
C ASN A 935 21.77 -22.25 30.33
N ARG A 936 22.31 -21.26 31.05
CA ARG A 936 21.97 -21.07 32.47
C ARG A 936 20.46 -20.80 32.66
N GLU A 937 19.86 -20.01 31.81
CA GLU A 937 18.45 -19.65 31.93
C GLU A 937 17.54 -20.80 31.51
N THR A 938 17.89 -21.49 30.42
CA THR A 938 17.16 -22.69 29.99
C THR A 938 17.16 -23.75 31.08
N PHE A 939 18.28 -24.04 31.71
CA PHE A 939 18.37 -24.98 32.84
C PHE A 939 17.49 -24.51 34.02
N ARG A 940 17.52 -23.21 34.37
CA ARG A 940 16.71 -22.66 35.42
C ARG A 940 15.20 -22.82 35.16
N LYS A 941 14.78 -22.60 33.89
CA LYS A 941 13.38 -22.73 33.47
C LYS A 941 12.94 -24.20 33.41
N LEU A 942 13.78 -25.10 32.95
CA LEU A 942 13.52 -26.54 33.01
C LEU A 942 13.33 -27.05 34.45
N GLU A 943 14.09 -26.52 35.44
CA GLU A 943 13.85 -26.78 36.85
C GLU A 943 12.55 -26.18 37.38
N GLU A 944 12.20 -24.95 36.98
CA GLU A 944 10.97 -24.24 37.36
C GLU A 944 9.73 -25.00 36.86
N PHE A 945 9.76 -25.54 35.66
CA PHE A 945 8.65 -26.33 35.08
C PHE A 945 8.70 -27.82 35.48
N GLY A 946 9.67 -28.25 36.32
CA GLY A 946 9.71 -29.60 36.88
C GLY A 946 10.37 -30.66 36.02
N TYR A 947 10.94 -30.31 34.88
CA TYR A 947 11.65 -31.23 33.99
C TYR A 947 13.03 -31.59 34.52
N MET A 948 13.61 -30.75 35.36
CA MET A 948 14.91 -30.96 35.97
C MET A 948 14.84 -30.81 37.50
N LYS A 949 15.79 -31.47 38.23
CA LYS A 949 15.99 -31.31 39.66
C LYS A 949 17.45 -31.45 40.02
N ASN A 950 18.01 -30.44 40.71
CA ASN A 950 19.43 -30.40 41.09
C ASN A 950 20.41 -30.62 39.93
N GLY A 951 20.06 -30.14 38.74
CA GLY A 951 20.84 -30.26 37.51
C GLY A 951 20.75 -31.60 36.78
N GLU A 952 19.85 -32.49 37.21
CA GLU A 952 19.58 -33.76 36.52
C GLU A 952 18.19 -33.73 35.89
N MET A 953 18.06 -34.22 34.65
CA MET A 953 16.79 -34.36 33.96
C MET A 953 15.97 -35.45 34.64
N ILE A 954 14.73 -35.11 35.08
CA ILE A 954 13.78 -36.03 35.71
C ILE A 954 12.81 -36.56 34.66
N GLU A 955 12.30 -35.66 33.84
CA GLU A 955 11.38 -35.93 32.75
C GLU A 955 12.04 -35.45 31.45
N PRO A 956 12.16 -36.27 30.44
CA PRO A 956 12.66 -35.84 29.15
C PRO A 956 11.83 -34.72 28.57
N TYR A 957 12.47 -33.62 28.18
CA TYR A 957 11.84 -32.61 27.31
C TYR A 957 12.44 -32.83 25.90
N PRO A 958 11.63 -33.06 24.89
CA PRO A 958 12.15 -33.33 23.56
C PRO A 958 13.01 -32.16 23.08
N ASN A 959 14.10 -32.47 22.42
CA ASN A 959 14.89 -31.44 21.74
C ASN A 959 14.17 -31.07 20.45
N PRO A 960 13.84 -29.78 20.23
CA PRO A 960 13.21 -29.41 18.99
C PRO A 960 14.16 -29.69 17.83
N GLU A 961 13.76 -30.56 16.92
CA GLU A 961 14.47 -30.81 15.69
C GLU A 961 13.99 -29.82 14.61
N PHE A 962 14.94 -29.26 13.90
CA PHE A 962 14.67 -28.54 12.66
C PHE A 962 14.71 -29.59 11.55
N THR A 963 13.54 -30.02 11.09
CA THR A 963 13.44 -31.00 10.01
C THR A 963 13.46 -30.30 8.66
N ASN A 964 14.54 -30.47 7.93
CA ASN A 964 14.67 -30.11 6.51
C ASN A 964 14.38 -31.36 5.64
N GLU A 965 13.34 -32.15 5.91
CA GLU A 965 12.95 -33.27 5.04
C GLU A 965 11.80 -32.89 4.11
#